data_2a5c153063fc47ec343379f4ed26f739
#
_entry.id   2a5c153063fc47ec343379f4ed26f739
#
_cell.length_a   1.000
_cell.length_b   1.000
_cell.length_c   1.000
_cell.angle_alpha   90.00
_cell.angle_beta   90.00
_cell.angle_gamma   90.00
#
_symmetry.space_group_name_H-M   'P 1'
#
loop_
_entity.id
_entity.type
_entity.pdbx_description
1 polymer ?
#
loop_
_entity_poly.entity_id
_entity_poly.type
_entity_poly.pdbx_seq_one_letter_code
_entity_poly.pdbx_strand_id
1 'polypeptide(L)'
;CACPERWVPEVAPRSARRRARWREHRAVEELVRWQFGVASHLASGSPRRPPIGLRPLESPAQVAAFERAREATLNFVRLGLRSVPDLGSGRRGPTLVEQLEALRGEIAKLCAEGAGYSATTRVAKAMGTPVQPLVADRLALPEQAGAFDLARFLTPEVRRSFEDPELLRDWPPGEVPSVPPCGLLPLSAEWLRLLGRLDACGLLDLADPAAVPRGVNGESLVASFFATTKDAERDRTVVNRVRRNAQERRLGLVGALYPHGSSLCEAHLRPGECLRVTADDLPDYYHTCAITRQRALSNAVGRPVPLQVALRWRSWARFEEHHPAEAAQARQRGFVQPLWNALPMGDGNAVDYAQCGHCNVLRCGGALRDEHLIAYRDPWPRGPTAEGVMVDDHVVVQVVPEGALRAAARARVEQGADSGAGFADEEVQRCAERAYAAAGLAPKASKAVRFEQRAEVWGAFADGARGAVRSKLDVQWRALALTLDLLALGRASVGIWRAAVSLWVHVLLFRRCGLSLLHDVFAFGGDDAHSGGELDSRRVIPLRGRAASELLSLVVLSPFFETDLRAKWASELVCTDASSHWGASVAARVRPEVTQELWRHRERRGGYVRVGDDWETWRAAASLSSKRDQQIVENAARLAPGDPVPPPVVESATWLEGLVEHLPWTQRLRFQMPGSEHINVKEVRAYCADVRRVASDPREHGTRRLYGLDSRVCTGAIAKGRSSSARLNAPLRRVLPCQLFCGLQTGANHIRTHVNPADAPTRGQRPRGFEGSPLPGWVAPLLAGDFGPLDAELPPSRRRGRRKPGLMPVATPAARRQRLVKRVAFDSANERSD
;
A
#
# COMPACT_ATOMS: atom_id res chain seq x y z
N CYS A 1 1.30 32.94 -6.12
CA CYS A 1 1.54 32.76 -4.67
C CYS A 1 2.43 33.89 -4.16
N ALA A 2 1.95 34.65 -3.16
CA ALA A 2 2.77 35.64 -2.46
C ALA A 2 3.75 34.90 -1.52
N CYS A 3 5.01 35.29 -1.48
CA CYS A 3 5.95 34.81 -0.52
C CYS A 3 5.85 35.71 0.73
N PRO A 4 5.56 35.18 1.94
CA PRO A 4 5.40 36.00 3.12
C PRO A 4 6.69 36.71 3.50
N GLU A 5 6.55 37.88 4.12
CA GLU A 5 7.66 38.59 4.73
C GLU A 5 8.31 37.78 5.86
N ARG A 6 9.52 38.16 6.27
CA ARG A 6 10.19 37.51 7.39
C ARG A 6 9.42 37.78 8.69
N TRP A 7 9.11 36.70 9.42
CA TRP A 7 8.40 36.79 10.71
C TRP A 7 9.28 36.40 11.93
N VAL A 8 10.48 35.89 11.66
CA VAL A 8 11.44 35.57 12.75
C VAL A 8 12.52 36.63 12.83
N PRO A 9 12.82 37.19 14.02
CA PRO A 9 13.85 38.19 14.17
C PRO A 9 15.19 37.74 13.58
N GLU A 10 15.90 38.67 12.95
CA GLU A 10 17.23 38.38 12.34
C GLU A 10 18.28 38.06 13.40
N VAL A 11 18.15 38.68 14.57
CA VAL A 11 19.12 38.56 15.68
C VAL A 11 18.71 37.43 16.63
N ALA A 12 19.63 36.51 16.86
CA ALA A 12 19.42 35.39 17.78
C ALA A 12 19.33 35.87 19.25
N PRO A 13 18.39 35.35 20.05
CA PRO A 13 18.28 35.65 21.46
C PRO A 13 19.50 35.19 22.27
N ARG A 14 19.85 35.87 23.35
CA ARG A 14 21.01 35.56 24.23
C ARG A 14 20.82 34.24 25.00
N SER A 15 19.60 33.88 25.42
CA SER A 15 19.30 32.66 26.19
C SER A 15 19.40 31.40 25.33
N ALA A 16 20.06 30.35 25.79
CA ALA A 16 20.24 29.06 25.07
C ALA A 16 18.91 28.41 24.65
N ARG A 17 17.91 28.39 25.58
CA ARG A 17 16.57 27.84 25.29
C ARG A 17 15.82 28.69 24.25
N ARG A 18 15.95 30.03 24.31
CA ARG A 18 15.34 30.91 23.30
C ARG A 18 16.06 30.81 21.96
N ARG A 19 17.37 30.58 21.92
CA ARG A 19 18.14 30.34 20.70
C ARG A 19 17.76 29.06 20.03
N ALA A 20 17.51 27.96 20.76
CA ALA A 20 17.05 26.70 20.17
C ALA A 20 15.70 26.87 19.45
N ARG A 21 14.73 27.52 20.10
CA ARG A 21 13.44 27.84 19.47
C ARG A 21 13.59 28.82 18.30
N TRP A 22 14.45 29.77 18.40
CA TRP A 22 14.72 30.73 17.31
C TRP A 22 15.28 30.02 16.09
N ARG A 23 16.22 29.07 16.26
CA ARG A 23 16.75 28.22 15.15
C ARG A 23 15.65 27.39 14.50
N GLU A 24 14.82 26.75 15.29
CA GLU A 24 13.66 25.98 14.80
C GLU A 24 12.75 26.87 13.95
N HIS A 25 12.35 28.03 14.48
CA HIS A 25 11.47 28.95 13.76
C HIS A 25 12.12 29.53 12.50
N ARG A 26 13.43 29.81 12.52
CA ARG A 26 14.18 30.26 11.32
C ARG A 26 14.21 29.19 10.24
N ALA A 27 14.47 27.94 10.60
CA ALA A 27 14.44 26.82 9.65
C ALA A 27 13.05 26.65 9.04
N VAL A 28 12.00 26.77 9.86
CA VAL A 28 10.60 26.71 9.37
C VAL A 28 10.33 27.89 8.44
N GLU A 29 10.75 29.11 8.78
CA GLU A 29 10.59 30.31 7.94
C GLU A 29 11.23 30.13 6.56
N GLU A 30 12.48 29.70 6.51
CA GLU A 30 13.18 29.47 5.26
C GLU A 30 12.49 28.39 4.41
N LEU A 31 12.10 27.28 5.03
CA LEU A 31 11.44 26.18 4.31
C LEU A 31 10.06 26.62 3.78
N VAL A 32 9.26 27.33 4.56
CA VAL A 32 7.96 27.87 4.10
C VAL A 32 8.15 28.82 2.91
N ARG A 33 9.16 29.69 2.94
CA ARG A 33 9.47 30.57 1.82
C ARG A 33 9.83 29.78 0.56
N TRP A 34 10.64 28.74 0.68
CA TRP A 34 10.93 27.82 -0.42
C TRP A 34 9.67 27.12 -0.93
N GLN A 35 8.77 26.70 -0.05
CA GLN A 35 7.49 26.07 -0.42
C GLN A 35 6.63 27.01 -1.25
N PHE A 36 6.49 28.26 -0.86
CA PHE A 36 5.76 29.27 -1.65
C PHE A 36 6.43 29.57 -3.00
N GLY A 37 7.77 29.58 -3.04
CA GLY A 37 8.53 29.68 -4.29
C GLY A 37 8.23 28.52 -5.25
N VAL A 38 8.25 27.29 -4.75
CA VAL A 38 7.90 26.08 -5.51
C VAL A 38 6.43 26.12 -5.93
N ALA A 39 5.52 26.49 -5.03
CA ALA A 39 4.10 26.62 -5.34
C ALA A 39 3.82 27.62 -6.45
N SER A 40 4.51 28.78 -6.43
CA SER A 40 4.42 29.80 -7.48
C SER A 40 4.92 29.29 -8.82
N HIS A 41 6.06 28.58 -8.82
CA HIS A 41 6.61 27.96 -10.01
C HIS A 41 5.65 26.91 -10.61
N LEU A 42 5.10 26.01 -9.79
CA LEU A 42 4.15 25.01 -10.26
C LEU A 42 2.87 25.63 -10.82
N ALA A 43 2.32 26.63 -10.11
CA ALA A 43 1.10 27.31 -10.53
C ALA A 43 1.26 28.06 -11.86
N SER A 44 2.42 28.69 -12.11
CA SER A 44 2.71 29.39 -13.35
C SER A 44 2.87 28.45 -14.54
N GLY A 45 3.33 27.22 -14.29
CA GLY A 45 3.68 26.26 -15.33
C GLY A 45 4.90 26.70 -16.17
N SER A 46 5.65 27.71 -15.70
CA SER A 46 6.86 28.19 -16.37
C SER A 46 8.00 27.15 -16.28
N PRO A 47 8.79 26.95 -17.33
CA PRO A 47 9.98 26.12 -17.28
C PRO A 47 11.10 26.76 -16.42
N ARG A 48 11.06 28.05 -16.19
CA ARG A 48 12.00 28.78 -15.33
C ARG A 48 11.35 29.09 -13.99
N ARG A 49 12.09 28.91 -12.92
CA ARG A 49 11.64 29.30 -11.58
C ARG A 49 11.55 30.82 -11.53
N PRO A 50 10.38 31.39 -11.18
CA PRO A 50 10.30 32.82 -10.96
C PRO A 50 11.20 33.18 -9.76
N PRO A 51 11.80 34.39 -9.74
CA PRO A 51 12.49 34.88 -8.55
C PRO A 51 11.49 34.88 -7.38
N ILE A 52 11.96 34.47 -6.19
CA ILE A 52 11.19 34.53 -4.97
C ILE A 52 11.07 36.00 -4.57
N GLY A 53 10.11 36.69 -5.11
CA GLY A 53 9.74 38.04 -4.68
C GLY A 53 8.96 37.99 -3.37
N LEU A 54 9.38 38.80 -2.39
CA LEU A 54 8.59 39.04 -1.18
C LEU A 54 7.36 39.88 -1.57
N ARG A 55 6.17 39.37 -1.29
CA ARG A 55 4.91 40.10 -1.49
C ARG A 55 4.05 39.94 -0.23
N PRO A 56 3.38 40.98 0.23
CA PRO A 56 2.42 40.85 1.32
C PRO A 56 1.32 39.84 0.97
N LEU A 57 0.76 39.19 1.98
CA LEU A 57 -0.40 38.34 1.84
C LEU A 57 -1.62 39.24 1.67
N GLU A 58 -2.28 39.18 0.50
CA GLU A 58 -3.32 40.13 0.08
C GLU A 58 -4.73 39.65 0.40
N SER A 59 -4.92 38.36 0.64
CA SER A 59 -6.26 37.81 0.85
C SER A 59 -6.34 36.86 2.05
N PRO A 60 -7.53 36.74 2.68
CA PRO A 60 -7.75 35.78 3.78
C PRO A 60 -7.39 34.34 3.41
N ALA A 61 -7.61 33.94 2.15
CA ALA A 61 -7.25 32.60 1.65
C ALA A 61 -5.73 32.40 1.62
N GLN A 62 -4.96 33.42 1.25
CA GLN A 62 -3.49 33.37 1.29
C GLN A 62 -2.97 33.27 2.73
N VAL A 63 -3.56 34.03 3.67
CA VAL A 63 -3.23 33.94 5.10
C VAL A 63 -3.52 32.53 5.64
N ALA A 64 -4.69 31.98 5.38
CA ALA A 64 -5.07 30.65 5.81
C ALA A 64 -4.14 29.58 5.23
N ALA A 65 -3.79 29.69 3.95
CA ALA A 65 -2.83 28.77 3.30
C ALA A 65 -1.42 28.87 3.91
N PHE A 66 -0.99 30.07 4.25
CA PHE A 66 0.29 30.34 4.90
C PHE A 66 0.35 29.73 6.31
N GLU A 67 -0.67 29.96 7.14
CA GLU A 67 -0.72 29.40 8.50
C GLU A 67 -0.71 27.86 8.45
N ARG A 68 -1.44 27.25 7.53
CA ARG A 68 -1.41 25.81 7.31
C ARG A 68 -0.02 25.30 6.90
N ALA A 69 0.66 26.01 6.00
CA ALA A 69 2.02 25.67 5.58
C ALA A 69 3.01 25.75 6.75
N ARG A 70 2.92 26.79 7.54
CA ARG A 70 3.74 27.00 8.74
C ARG A 70 3.53 25.89 9.76
N GLU A 71 2.28 25.55 10.04
CA GLU A 71 1.94 24.47 10.98
C GLU A 71 2.41 23.10 10.48
N ALA A 72 2.13 22.73 9.24
CA ALA A 72 2.57 21.47 8.64
C ALA A 72 4.09 21.33 8.68
N THR A 73 4.81 22.41 8.35
CA THR A 73 6.28 22.42 8.34
C THR A 73 6.85 22.33 9.76
N LEU A 74 6.27 23.07 10.71
CA LEU A 74 6.71 23.00 12.12
C LEU A 74 6.49 21.60 12.69
N ASN A 75 5.34 21.01 12.44
CA ASN A 75 5.04 19.64 12.87
C ASN A 75 5.99 18.62 12.25
N PHE A 76 6.29 18.75 10.96
CA PHE A 76 7.24 17.90 10.26
C PHE A 76 8.66 17.98 10.86
N VAL A 77 9.15 19.19 11.10
CA VAL A 77 10.47 19.40 11.71
C VAL A 77 10.52 18.82 13.13
N ARG A 78 9.48 19.02 13.93
CA ARG A 78 9.41 18.46 15.29
C ARG A 78 9.33 16.94 15.32
N LEU A 79 8.61 16.33 14.38
CA LEU A 79 8.57 14.88 14.25
C LEU A 79 9.96 14.35 13.85
N GLY A 80 10.63 15.00 12.92
CA GLY A 80 11.98 14.61 12.50
C GLY A 80 13.01 14.69 13.63
N LEU A 81 12.92 15.73 14.46
CA LEU A 81 13.80 15.87 15.62
C LEU A 81 13.55 14.84 16.73
N ARG A 82 12.33 14.31 16.83
CA ARG A 82 11.96 13.27 17.81
C ARG A 82 12.23 11.84 17.32
N SER A 83 12.24 11.64 16.02
CA SER A 83 12.50 10.33 15.42
C SER A 83 13.99 10.00 15.29
N VAL A 84 14.88 10.93 15.67
CA VAL A 84 16.28 10.59 15.95
C VAL A 84 16.24 9.72 17.21
N PRO A 85 16.61 8.43 17.15
CA PRO A 85 16.62 7.60 18.34
C PRO A 85 17.45 8.29 19.42
N ASP A 86 16.86 8.43 20.59
CA ASP A 86 17.61 8.86 21.77
C ASP A 86 18.58 7.71 22.10
N LEU A 87 19.82 7.85 21.61
CA LEU A 87 20.90 6.87 21.78
C LEU A 87 21.42 6.86 23.22
N GLY A 88 20.53 7.14 24.18
CA GLY A 88 20.82 7.19 25.62
C GLY A 88 21.11 5.86 26.30
N SER A 89 21.28 4.77 25.58
CA SER A 89 21.67 3.48 26.16
C SER A 89 23.01 2.98 25.62
N GLY A 90 24.10 3.55 26.07
CA GLY A 90 25.40 2.86 26.28
C GLY A 90 26.16 2.30 25.07
N ARG A 91 25.65 2.24 23.87
CA ARG A 91 26.38 1.91 22.63
C ARG A 91 26.32 3.11 21.68
N ARG A 92 27.43 3.80 21.53
CA ARG A 92 27.62 4.84 20.50
C ARG A 92 27.54 4.19 19.12
N GLY A 93 26.32 4.09 18.58
CA GLY A 93 26.17 3.93 17.14
C GLY A 93 26.56 5.24 16.41
N PRO A 94 26.87 5.17 15.10
CA PRO A 94 27.19 6.37 14.34
C PRO A 94 26.02 7.36 14.39
N THR A 95 26.33 8.63 14.60
CA THR A 95 25.34 9.71 14.56
C THR A 95 24.65 9.78 13.21
N LEU A 96 23.46 10.40 13.14
CA LEU A 96 22.77 10.62 11.86
C LEU A 96 23.67 11.32 10.84
N VAL A 97 24.50 12.28 11.27
CA VAL A 97 25.45 12.99 10.41
C VAL A 97 26.49 12.02 9.85
N GLU A 98 27.10 11.19 10.68
CA GLU A 98 28.06 10.17 10.24
C GLU A 98 27.44 9.13 9.30
N GLN A 99 26.18 8.72 9.55
CA GLN A 99 25.45 7.84 8.66
C GLN A 99 25.17 8.49 7.29
N LEU A 100 24.78 9.76 7.27
CA LEU A 100 24.54 10.51 6.03
C LEU A 100 25.86 10.75 5.27
N GLU A 101 26.94 11.06 5.95
CA GLU A 101 28.28 11.22 5.32
C GLU A 101 28.77 9.90 4.72
N ALA A 102 28.64 8.78 5.43
CA ALA A 102 28.95 7.46 4.90
C ALA A 102 28.09 7.11 3.69
N LEU A 103 26.78 7.37 3.76
CA LEU A 103 25.86 7.17 2.63
C LEU A 103 26.25 8.03 1.42
N ARG A 104 26.58 9.30 1.65
CA ARG A 104 27.02 10.24 0.62
C ARG A 104 28.31 9.76 -0.07
N GLY A 105 29.28 9.30 0.71
CA GLY A 105 30.52 8.72 0.17
C GLY A 105 30.28 7.49 -0.70
N GLU A 106 29.43 6.58 -0.26
CA GLU A 106 29.07 5.37 -1.03
C GLU A 106 28.32 5.71 -2.32
N ILE A 107 27.35 6.64 -2.27
CA ILE A 107 26.63 7.08 -3.47
C ILE A 107 27.59 7.71 -4.48
N ALA A 108 28.51 8.58 -4.02
CA ALA A 108 29.49 9.23 -4.88
C ALA A 108 30.38 8.19 -5.57
N LYS A 109 30.86 7.20 -4.82
CA LYS A 109 31.68 6.09 -5.33
C LYS A 109 30.92 5.27 -6.37
N LEU A 110 29.71 4.83 -6.05
CA LEU A 110 28.87 4.03 -6.96
C LEU A 110 28.55 4.77 -8.25
N CYS A 111 28.27 6.08 -8.17
CA CYS A 111 28.03 6.91 -9.33
C CYS A 111 29.31 7.13 -10.16
N ALA A 112 30.49 7.21 -9.54
CA ALA A 112 31.75 7.34 -10.22
C ALA A 112 32.15 6.05 -10.95
N GLU A 113 31.93 4.91 -10.32
CA GLU A 113 32.25 3.58 -10.87
C GLU A 113 31.20 3.06 -11.87
N GLY A 114 30.11 3.77 -12.09
CA GLY A 114 28.99 3.31 -12.92
C GLY A 114 28.26 2.10 -12.30
N ALA A 115 28.36 1.93 -10.98
CA ALA A 115 27.72 0.82 -10.30
C ALA A 115 26.21 1.05 -10.14
N GLY A 116 25.43 0.00 -10.39
CA GLY A 116 24.03 -0.03 -10.09
C GLY A 116 23.74 -0.42 -8.64
N TYR A 117 22.49 -0.75 -8.37
CA TYR A 117 22.07 -1.32 -7.11
C TYR A 117 22.80 -2.64 -6.85
N SER A 118 23.72 -2.66 -5.87
CA SER A 118 24.45 -3.85 -5.47
C SER A 118 24.05 -4.32 -4.08
N ALA A 119 23.82 -5.61 -3.96
CA ALA A 119 23.45 -6.26 -2.71
C ALA A 119 24.52 -6.15 -1.60
N THR A 120 25.76 -5.82 -1.96
CA THR A 120 26.91 -5.78 -1.04
C THR A 120 27.21 -4.40 -0.47
N THR A 121 26.59 -3.33 -0.97
CA THR A 121 26.87 -1.97 -0.54
C THR A 121 26.00 -1.50 0.61
N ARG A 122 26.48 -0.52 1.40
CA ARG A 122 25.67 0.13 2.46
C ARG A 122 24.46 0.85 1.90
N VAL A 123 24.56 1.42 0.69
CA VAL A 123 23.45 2.07 -0.02
C VAL A 123 22.38 1.03 -0.33
N ALA A 124 22.76 -0.13 -0.83
CA ALA A 124 21.84 -1.23 -1.08
C ALA A 124 21.14 -1.70 0.21
N LYS A 125 21.86 -1.80 1.32
CA LYS A 125 21.29 -2.13 2.64
C LYS A 125 20.29 -1.07 3.13
N ALA A 126 20.55 0.20 2.85
CA ALA A 126 19.64 1.29 3.21
C ALA A 126 18.37 1.32 2.35
N MET A 127 18.40 0.74 1.14
CA MET A 127 17.35 0.85 0.12
C MET A 127 16.57 -0.45 -0.12
N GLY A 128 17.04 -1.57 0.42
CA GLY A 128 16.39 -2.88 0.27
C GLY A 128 17.10 -3.96 1.09
N THR A 129 16.62 -5.18 0.99
CA THR A 129 17.23 -6.34 1.62
C THR A 129 18.13 -7.08 0.61
N PRO A 130 19.43 -6.83 0.58
CA PRO A 130 20.33 -7.47 -0.36
C PRO A 130 20.48 -8.96 -0.06
N VAL A 131 20.78 -9.73 -1.11
CA VAL A 131 21.21 -11.11 -0.96
C VAL A 131 22.53 -11.11 -0.21
N GLN A 132 22.61 -11.91 0.87
CA GLN A 132 23.78 -12.08 1.70
C GLN A 132 24.45 -13.43 1.41
N PRO A 133 25.77 -13.55 1.61
CA PRO A 133 26.40 -14.86 1.71
C PRO A 133 25.68 -15.73 2.76
N LEU A 134 25.50 -16.99 2.44
CA LEU A 134 24.85 -17.92 3.35
C LEU A 134 25.79 -18.24 4.52
N VAL A 135 25.46 -17.76 5.70
CA VAL A 135 26.17 -18.04 6.96
C VAL A 135 25.16 -18.66 7.93
N ALA A 136 25.34 -19.94 8.22
CA ALA A 136 24.36 -20.72 8.97
C ALA A 136 23.99 -20.07 10.31
N ASP A 137 24.98 -19.58 11.08
CA ASP A 137 24.74 -18.99 12.40
C ASP A 137 23.99 -17.65 12.37
N ARG A 138 24.03 -16.95 11.24
CA ARG A 138 23.29 -15.69 11.08
C ARG A 138 21.83 -15.88 10.73
N LEU A 139 21.40 -17.08 10.34
CA LEU A 139 20.04 -17.31 9.91
C LEU A 139 19.06 -17.29 11.08
N ALA A 140 18.06 -16.44 10.98
CA ALA A 140 16.92 -16.38 11.88
C ALA A 140 16.01 -17.59 11.60
N LEU A 141 16.04 -18.56 12.47
CA LEU A 141 15.22 -19.77 12.42
C LEU A 141 14.25 -19.75 13.61
N PRO A 142 13.05 -20.33 13.49
CA PRO A 142 12.13 -20.49 14.60
C PRO A 142 12.68 -21.49 15.63
N GLU A 143 12.20 -21.44 16.86
CA GLU A 143 12.50 -22.47 17.84
C GLU A 143 11.92 -23.82 17.43
N GLN A 144 10.70 -23.80 16.92
CA GLN A 144 9.99 -24.98 16.39
C GLN A 144 9.22 -24.61 15.13
N ALA A 145 9.46 -25.33 14.05
CA ALA A 145 8.73 -25.19 12.79
C ALA A 145 7.47 -26.06 12.78
N GLY A 146 6.51 -25.70 11.92
CA GLY A 146 5.34 -26.53 11.67
C GLY A 146 4.38 -26.68 12.87
N ALA A 147 4.42 -25.75 13.82
CA ALA A 147 3.58 -25.82 15.03
C ALA A 147 2.10 -25.41 14.76
N PHE A 148 1.82 -24.73 13.65
CA PHE A 148 0.50 -24.23 13.29
C PHE A 148 -0.09 -25.02 12.11
N ASP A 149 -1.23 -25.67 12.36
CA ASP A 149 -1.99 -26.38 11.31
C ASP A 149 -2.77 -25.38 10.44
N LEU A 150 -2.07 -24.82 9.45
CA LEU A 150 -2.64 -23.86 8.51
C LEU A 150 -3.84 -24.44 7.73
N ALA A 151 -3.77 -25.73 7.34
CA ALA A 151 -4.79 -26.38 6.51
C ALA A 151 -6.17 -26.34 7.17
N ARG A 152 -6.23 -26.42 8.50
CA ARG A 152 -7.48 -26.33 9.29
C ARG A 152 -8.22 -25.02 9.08
N PHE A 153 -7.50 -23.96 8.77
CA PHE A 153 -8.06 -22.61 8.64
C PHE A 153 -8.24 -22.16 7.19
N LEU A 154 -8.02 -23.06 6.22
CA LEU A 154 -8.31 -22.80 4.82
C LEU A 154 -9.71 -23.29 4.43
N THR A 155 -10.34 -22.59 3.48
CA THR A 155 -11.58 -23.08 2.88
C THR A 155 -11.29 -24.34 2.05
N PRO A 156 -12.28 -25.22 1.84
CA PRO A 156 -12.06 -26.47 1.14
C PRO A 156 -11.38 -26.35 -0.23
N GLU A 157 -11.70 -25.29 -0.97
CA GLU A 157 -11.15 -25.02 -2.30
C GLU A 157 -9.67 -24.66 -2.23
N VAL A 158 -9.31 -23.77 -1.29
CA VAL A 158 -7.93 -23.30 -1.06
C VAL A 158 -7.11 -24.42 -0.43
N ARG A 159 -7.73 -25.15 0.50
CA ARG A 159 -7.10 -26.26 1.22
C ARG A 159 -6.63 -27.38 0.28
N ARG A 160 -7.43 -27.80 -0.69
CA ARG A 160 -7.04 -28.83 -1.66
C ARG A 160 -5.75 -28.44 -2.39
N SER A 161 -5.64 -27.21 -2.88
CA SER A 161 -4.43 -26.74 -3.55
C SER A 161 -3.24 -26.55 -2.61
N PHE A 162 -3.51 -26.31 -1.31
CA PHE A 162 -2.47 -26.26 -0.27
C PHE A 162 -1.94 -27.66 0.04
N GLU A 163 -2.82 -28.65 0.16
CA GLU A 163 -2.46 -30.04 0.49
C GLU A 163 -1.76 -30.73 -0.69
N ASP A 164 -2.22 -30.48 -1.92
CA ASP A 164 -1.64 -31.05 -3.14
C ASP A 164 -1.27 -29.92 -4.12
N PRO A 165 -0.01 -29.48 -4.17
CA PRO A 165 0.44 -28.45 -5.08
C PRO A 165 0.48 -28.89 -6.56
N GLU A 166 0.36 -30.20 -6.87
CA GLU A 166 0.29 -30.68 -8.27
C GLU A 166 -0.99 -30.21 -8.95
N LEU A 167 -2.07 -29.97 -8.20
CA LEU A 167 -3.32 -29.40 -8.72
C LEU A 167 -3.14 -27.99 -9.29
N LEU A 168 -2.04 -27.31 -8.99
CA LEU A 168 -1.72 -25.99 -9.54
C LEU A 168 -0.89 -26.06 -10.83
N ARG A 169 -0.47 -27.24 -11.25
CA ARG A 169 0.40 -27.46 -12.42
C ARG A 169 -0.37 -27.81 -13.68
N ASP A 170 -1.59 -27.42 -13.78
CA ASP A 170 -2.48 -27.60 -14.91
C ASP A 170 -2.14 -26.61 -16.06
N TRP A 171 -1.02 -26.87 -16.74
CA TRP A 171 -0.58 -26.13 -17.92
C TRP A 171 -0.87 -26.91 -19.19
N PRO A 172 -1.36 -26.25 -20.26
CA PRO A 172 -1.47 -26.86 -21.56
C PRO A 172 -0.08 -27.33 -22.06
N PRO A 173 0.00 -28.46 -22.77
CA PRO A 173 1.24 -28.91 -23.39
C PRO A 173 1.86 -27.81 -24.26
N GLY A 174 3.12 -27.50 -24.06
CA GLY A 174 3.87 -26.48 -24.83
C GLY A 174 3.79 -25.04 -24.31
N GLU A 175 2.95 -24.75 -23.31
CA GLU A 175 2.83 -23.39 -22.73
C GLU A 175 3.63 -23.19 -21.43
N VAL A 176 4.33 -24.21 -20.97
CA VAL A 176 5.12 -24.12 -19.73
C VAL A 176 6.30 -23.17 -19.90
N PRO A 177 6.41 -22.10 -19.09
CA PRO A 177 7.53 -21.18 -19.18
C PRO A 177 8.87 -21.87 -18.95
N SER A 178 9.81 -21.76 -19.88
CA SER A 178 11.17 -22.20 -19.69
C SER A 178 11.90 -21.23 -18.74
N VAL A 179 12.40 -21.76 -17.63
CA VAL A 179 13.15 -21.00 -16.64
C VAL A 179 14.52 -21.62 -16.44
N PRO A 180 15.59 -20.82 -16.45
CA PRO A 180 16.95 -21.33 -16.21
C PRO A 180 17.05 -22.10 -14.89
N PRO A 181 17.96 -23.07 -14.79
CA PRO A 181 18.19 -23.82 -13.55
C PRO A 181 18.61 -22.88 -12.43
N CYS A 182 18.08 -23.12 -11.23
CA CYS A 182 18.57 -22.46 -10.03
C CYS A 182 20.01 -22.96 -9.75
N GLY A 183 20.92 -22.04 -9.48
CA GLY A 183 22.26 -22.38 -9.00
C GLY A 183 22.15 -23.10 -7.64
N LEU A 184 22.33 -24.43 -7.63
CA LEU A 184 22.32 -25.17 -6.36
C LEU A 184 23.62 -24.98 -5.61
N LEU A 185 23.51 -24.72 -4.32
CA LEU A 185 24.66 -24.61 -3.44
C LEU A 185 25.50 -25.90 -3.47
N PRO A 186 26.84 -25.80 -3.49
CA PRO A 186 27.71 -26.98 -3.35
C PRO A 186 27.53 -27.64 -1.99
N LEU A 187 27.88 -28.91 -1.87
CA LEU A 187 27.95 -29.63 -0.59
C LEU A 187 29.17 -29.12 0.22
N SER A 188 29.05 -27.92 0.76
CA SER A 188 30.05 -27.31 1.61
C SER A 188 29.77 -27.59 3.09
N ALA A 189 30.80 -27.44 3.92
CA ALA A 189 30.63 -27.55 5.37
C ALA A 189 29.55 -26.61 5.91
N GLU A 190 29.46 -25.39 5.36
CA GLU A 190 28.47 -24.39 5.75
C GLU A 190 27.04 -24.82 5.37
N TRP A 191 26.87 -25.41 4.18
CA TRP A 191 25.57 -25.94 3.77
C TRP A 191 25.13 -27.10 4.67
N LEU A 192 26.03 -28.02 4.96
CA LEU A 192 25.71 -29.14 5.86
C LEU A 192 25.42 -28.67 7.30
N ARG A 193 26.15 -27.67 7.79
CA ARG A 193 25.87 -27.02 9.07
C ARG A 193 24.50 -26.38 9.10
N LEU A 194 24.10 -25.68 8.03
CA LEU A 194 22.77 -25.15 7.90
C LEU A 194 21.71 -26.27 7.95
N LEU A 195 21.85 -27.33 7.17
CA LEU A 195 20.88 -28.45 7.18
C LEU A 195 20.75 -29.05 8.60
N GLY A 196 21.85 -29.19 9.37
CA GLY A 196 21.78 -29.59 10.76
C GLY A 196 20.99 -28.64 11.66
N ARG A 197 21.07 -27.31 11.40
CA ARG A 197 20.25 -26.33 12.12
C ARG A 197 18.78 -26.40 11.72
N LEU A 198 18.48 -26.60 10.43
CA LEU A 198 17.12 -26.80 9.95
C LEU A 198 16.50 -28.09 10.55
N ASP A 199 17.29 -29.15 10.67
CA ASP A 199 16.88 -30.39 11.35
C ASP A 199 16.50 -30.14 12.80
N ALA A 200 17.37 -29.41 13.53
CA ALA A 200 17.18 -29.12 14.94
C ALA A 200 15.88 -28.37 15.26
N CYS A 201 15.46 -27.44 14.37
CA CYS A 201 14.21 -26.68 14.54
C CYS A 201 12.99 -27.28 13.79
N GLY A 202 13.14 -28.43 13.13
CA GLY A 202 12.03 -29.10 12.41
C GLY A 202 11.74 -28.59 11.00
N LEU A 203 12.55 -27.68 10.45
CA LEU A 203 12.42 -27.17 9.08
C LEU A 203 12.95 -28.14 8.01
N LEU A 204 13.66 -29.21 8.40
CA LEU A 204 14.19 -30.21 7.49
C LEU A 204 13.30 -31.45 7.49
N ASP A 205 12.94 -31.90 6.30
CA ASP A 205 12.44 -33.25 6.03
C ASP A 205 13.30 -33.89 4.91
N LEU A 206 13.15 -35.18 4.69
CA LEU A 206 13.96 -35.94 3.75
C LEU A 206 13.10 -36.74 2.77
N ALA A 207 13.65 -37.01 1.59
CA ALA A 207 13.03 -37.89 0.59
C ALA A 207 14.08 -38.72 -0.15
N ASP A 208 13.63 -39.79 -0.79
CA ASP A 208 14.40 -40.38 -1.88
C ASP A 208 14.48 -39.34 -3.05
N PRO A 209 15.66 -39.06 -3.61
CA PRO A 209 15.76 -38.16 -4.76
C PRO A 209 14.84 -38.51 -5.93
N ALA A 210 14.42 -39.76 -6.10
CA ALA A 210 13.48 -40.20 -7.12
C ALA A 210 12.01 -39.83 -6.82
N ALA A 211 11.66 -39.58 -5.56
CA ALA A 211 10.32 -39.17 -5.14
C ALA A 211 10.03 -37.68 -5.40
N VAL A 212 11.07 -36.88 -5.67
CA VAL A 212 10.93 -35.44 -5.93
C VAL A 212 10.25 -35.20 -7.27
N PRO A 213 9.14 -34.46 -7.33
CA PRO A 213 8.44 -34.17 -8.56
C PRO A 213 9.33 -33.50 -9.62
N ARG A 214 9.21 -33.94 -10.86
CA ARG A 214 9.90 -33.34 -11.99
C ARG A 214 8.99 -32.36 -12.73
N GLY A 215 9.60 -31.43 -13.46
CA GLY A 215 8.90 -30.53 -14.37
C GLY A 215 8.26 -31.28 -15.52
N VAL A 216 7.39 -30.58 -16.25
CA VAL A 216 6.62 -31.15 -17.40
C VAL A 216 7.54 -31.75 -18.47
N ASN A 217 8.75 -31.18 -18.63
CA ASN A 217 9.74 -31.68 -19.59
C ASN A 217 10.80 -32.59 -18.93
N GLY A 218 10.52 -33.12 -17.74
CA GLY A 218 11.45 -33.99 -16.99
C GLY A 218 12.57 -33.26 -16.24
N GLU A 219 12.60 -31.92 -16.28
CA GLU A 219 13.62 -31.11 -15.60
C GLU A 219 13.49 -31.17 -14.08
N SER A 220 14.61 -30.98 -13.40
CA SER A 220 14.64 -30.85 -11.94
C SER A 220 14.01 -29.53 -11.48
N LEU A 221 13.05 -29.59 -10.55
CA LEU A 221 12.41 -28.47 -9.90
C LEU A 221 12.99 -28.12 -8.53
N VAL A 222 14.09 -28.75 -8.16
CA VAL A 222 14.76 -28.51 -6.88
C VAL A 222 15.13 -27.03 -6.75
N ALA A 223 14.79 -26.45 -5.59
CA ALA A 223 15.01 -25.05 -5.29
C ALA A 223 16.44 -24.79 -4.81
N SER A 224 16.93 -23.58 -4.99
CA SER A 224 18.13 -23.07 -4.33
C SER A 224 17.76 -22.28 -3.06
N PHE A 225 18.79 -21.84 -2.37
CA PHE A 225 18.67 -21.16 -1.09
C PHE A 225 19.50 -19.87 -1.10
N PHE A 226 18.97 -18.81 -0.54
CA PHE A 226 19.75 -17.60 -0.30
C PHE A 226 19.28 -16.88 0.97
N ALA A 227 20.15 -16.02 1.50
CA ALA A 227 19.85 -15.22 2.67
C ALA A 227 19.63 -13.74 2.30
N THR A 228 18.78 -13.06 3.06
CA THR A 228 18.61 -11.61 3.00
C THR A 228 18.69 -11.03 4.41
N THR A 229 19.21 -9.81 4.56
CA THR A 229 19.35 -9.19 5.86
C THR A 229 18.00 -9.06 6.58
N LYS A 230 17.87 -9.56 7.80
CA LYS A 230 16.72 -9.35 8.70
C LYS A 230 16.98 -8.15 9.63
N ASP A 231 18.12 -8.17 10.30
CA ASP A 231 18.61 -7.11 11.18
C ASP A 231 20.16 -7.07 11.16
N ALA A 232 20.80 -6.33 12.03
CA ALA A 232 22.24 -6.22 12.07
C ALA A 232 22.98 -7.55 12.32
N GLU A 233 22.33 -8.46 13.04
CA GLU A 233 22.94 -9.71 13.49
C GLU A 233 22.41 -10.93 12.73
N ARG A 234 21.22 -10.84 12.15
CA ARG A 234 20.50 -11.99 11.59
C ARG A 234 20.08 -11.76 10.15
N ASP A 235 20.01 -12.87 9.43
CA ASP A 235 19.56 -12.92 8.05
C ASP A 235 18.30 -13.79 7.92
N ARG A 236 17.43 -13.46 6.96
CA ARG A 236 16.25 -14.25 6.58
C ARG A 236 16.62 -15.31 5.56
N THR A 237 16.07 -16.50 5.72
CA THR A 237 16.13 -17.55 4.72
C THR A 237 15.08 -17.34 3.64
N VAL A 238 15.49 -17.47 2.38
CA VAL A 238 14.58 -17.48 1.23
C VAL A 238 14.84 -18.71 0.37
N VAL A 239 13.79 -19.47 0.14
CA VAL A 239 13.82 -20.63 -0.77
C VAL A 239 13.52 -20.14 -2.18
N ASN A 240 14.50 -20.24 -3.08
CA ASN A 240 14.33 -19.81 -4.47
C ASN A 240 13.61 -20.88 -5.29
N ARG A 241 12.29 -20.80 -5.37
CA ARG A 241 11.42 -21.70 -6.10
C ARG A 241 11.07 -21.22 -7.51
N VAL A 242 11.85 -20.35 -8.13
CA VAL A 242 11.51 -19.70 -9.42
C VAL A 242 11.08 -20.72 -10.49
N ARG A 243 11.78 -21.86 -10.60
CA ARG A 243 11.42 -22.94 -11.57
C ARG A 243 10.06 -23.58 -11.25
N ARG A 244 9.84 -23.90 -9.99
CA ARG A 244 8.58 -24.47 -9.52
C ARG A 244 7.44 -23.45 -9.68
N ASN A 245 7.66 -22.21 -9.24
CA ASN A 245 6.68 -21.13 -9.36
C ASN A 245 6.27 -20.83 -10.81
N ALA A 246 7.18 -21.04 -11.78
CA ALA A 246 6.86 -20.88 -13.20
C ALA A 246 5.89 -21.95 -13.71
N GLN A 247 5.84 -23.10 -13.05
CA GLN A 247 4.96 -24.22 -13.40
C GLN A 247 3.70 -24.30 -12.53
N GLU A 248 3.54 -23.43 -11.54
CA GLU A 248 2.35 -23.36 -10.69
C GLU A 248 1.48 -22.16 -11.06
N ARG A 249 0.18 -22.37 -11.22
CA ARG A 249 -0.79 -21.26 -11.35
C ARG A 249 -0.86 -20.45 -10.07
N ARG A 250 -1.03 -19.15 -10.24
CA ARG A 250 -1.27 -18.24 -9.13
C ARG A 250 -2.73 -18.31 -8.69
N LEU A 251 -2.96 -18.49 -7.41
CA LEU A 251 -4.30 -18.42 -6.82
C LEU A 251 -4.90 -17.02 -6.93
N GLY A 252 -4.07 -15.99 -6.76
CA GLY A 252 -4.48 -14.60 -6.95
C GLY A 252 -5.55 -14.11 -5.97
N LEU A 253 -5.73 -14.79 -4.85
CA LEU A 253 -6.75 -14.50 -3.84
C LEU A 253 -6.47 -13.21 -3.08
N VAL A 254 -5.20 -12.93 -2.87
CA VAL A 254 -4.73 -11.93 -1.90
C VAL A 254 -4.74 -10.52 -2.44
N GLY A 255 -4.59 -10.33 -3.74
CA GLY A 255 -4.52 -8.98 -4.32
C GLY A 255 -5.70 -8.07 -4.00
N ALA A 256 -6.84 -8.64 -3.60
CA ALA A 256 -8.03 -7.91 -3.18
C ALA A 256 -8.18 -7.77 -1.64
N LEU A 257 -7.36 -8.47 -0.86
CA LEU A 257 -7.50 -8.53 0.60
C LEU A 257 -6.49 -7.70 1.36
N TYR A 258 -5.32 -7.42 0.75
CA TYR A 258 -4.29 -6.67 1.46
C TYR A 258 -4.75 -5.27 1.81
N PRO A 259 -4.79 -4.91 3.09
CA PRO A 259 -4.73 -3.51 3.45
C PRO A 259 -3.36 -2.96 3.06
N HIS A 260 -3.26 -1.66 2.89
CA HIS A 260 -2.01 -0.93 2.77
C HIS A 260 -2.06 0.23 3.75
N GLY A 261 -0.93 0.67 4.28
CA GLY A 261 -0.91 1.78 5.24
C GLY A 261 -1.67 3.03 4.75
N SER A 262 -1.67 3.30 3.45
CA SER A 262 -2.48 4.36 2.87
C SER A 262 -4.01 4.14 2.96
N SER A 263 -4.48 2.95 3.32
CA SER A 263 -5.91 2.72 3.60
C SER A 263 -6.35 3.49 4.84
N LEU A 264 -5.45 3.74 5.79
CA LEU A 264 -5.73 4.56 6.98
C LEU A 264 -6.07 6.02 6.64
N CYS A 265 -5.69 6.51 5.46
CA CYS A 265 -6.07 7.83 4.97
C CYS A 265 -7.59 7.99 4.74
N GLU A 266 -8.33 6.88 4.72
CA GLU A 266 -9.78 6.88 4.56
C GLU A 266 -10.54 7.12 5.88
N ALA A 267 -9.89 6.96 7.02
CA ALA A 267 -10.48 7.28 8.31
C ALA A 267 -10.88 8.75 8.39
N HIS A 268 -11.87 9.04 9.21
CA HIS A 268 -12.32 10.41 9.47
C HIS A 268 -12.51 10.61 10.96
N LEU A 269 -12.01 11.73 11.45
CA LEU A 269 -12.14 12.17 12.84
C LEU A 269 -12.93 13.46 12.92
N ARG A 270 -13.98 13.46 13.73
CA ARG A 270 -14.72 14.67 14.09
C ARG A 270 -13.92 15.50 15.12
N PRO A 271 -14.25 16.78 15.32
CA PRO A 271 -13.69 17.54 16.43
C PRO A 271 -13.90 16.81 17.76
N GLY A 272 -12.86 16.68 18.57
CA GLY A 272 -12.90 15.98 19.85
C GLY A 272 -12.80 14.44 19.76
N GLU A 273 -12.53 13.90 18.57
CA GLU A 273 -12.21 12.48 18.36
C GLU A 273 -10.72 12.27 18.09
N CYS A 274 -10.22 11.10 18.44
CA CYS A 274 -8.87 10.65 18.10
C CYS A 274 -8.89 9.21 17.60
N LEU A 275 -7.80 8.78 16.96
CA LEU A 275 -7.61 7.42 16.51
C LEU A 275 -6.72 6.68 17.50
N ARG A 276 -7.11 5.46 17.88
CA ARG A 276 -6.26 4.49 18.57
C ARG A 276 -5.88 3.38 17.61
N VAL A 277 -4.69 2.82 17.77
CA VAL A 277 -4.17 1.72 16.98
C VAL A 277 -3.73 0.60 17.90
N THR A 278 -4.12 -0.61 17.57
CA THR A 278 -3.64 -1.85 18.18
C THR A 278 -3.07 -2.73 17.07
N ALA A 279 -1.93 -3.38 17.30
CA ALA A 279 -1.33 -4.25 16.31
C ALA A 279 -0.62 -5.44 16.96
N ASP A 280 -0.70 -6.57 16.30
CA ASP A 280 0.03 -7.80 16.58
C ASP A 280 0.84 -8.24 15.36
N ASP A 281 2.04 -8.81 15.61
CA ASP A 281 2.96 -9.39 14.62
C ASP A 281 3.16 -10.87 14.99
N LEU A 282 2.91 -11.80 14.08
CA LEU A 282 3.17 -13.21 14.26
C LEU A 282 4.62 -13.53 13.85
N PRO A 283 5.51 -13.85 14.81
CA PRO A 283 6.91 -14.09 14.51
C PRO A 283 7.08 -15.35 13.65
N ASP A 284 7.97 -15.25 12.67
CA ASP A 284 8.36 -16.37 11.81
C ASP A 284 7.18 -17.17 11.20
N TYR A 285 6.04 -16.49 10.97
CA TYR A 285 4.73 -17.05 10.64
C TYR A 285 4.77 -18.10 9.53
N TYR A 286 5.51 -17.84 8.43
CA TYR A 286 5.68 -18.85 7.38
C TYR A 286 6.33 -20.13 7.85
N HIS A 287 7.28 -20.04 8.77
CA HIS A 287 8.00 -21.20 9.28
C HIS A 287 7.17 -22.00 10.30
N THR A 288 6.20 -21.34 10.95
CA THR A 288 5.27 -22.03 11.88
C THR A 288 4.17 -22.80 11.15
N CYS A 289 3.89 -22.49 9.89
CA CYS A 289 2.85 -23.16 9.11
C CYS A 289 3.26 -24.59 8.75
N ALA A 290 2.58 -25.59 9.33
CA ALA A 290 2.71 -26.99 8.96
C ALA A 290 2.25 -27.22 7.50
N ILE A 291 2.93 -28.14 6.82
CA ILE A 291 2.62 -28.51 5.43
C ILE A 291 2.47 -30.02 5.30
N THR A 292 1.80 -30.46 4.24
CA THR A 292 1.67 -31.89 3.92
C THR A 292 2.97 -32.44 3.31
N ARG A 293 3.15 -33.77 3.37
CA ARG A 293 4.25 -34.45 2.69
C ARG A 293 4.32 -34.10 1.21
N GLN A 294 3.18 -34.06 0.53
CA GLN A 294 3.09 -33.71 -0.89
C GLN A 294 3.65 -32.31 -1.17
N ARG A 295 3.31 -31.35 -0.30
CA ARG A 295 3.87 -30.00 -0.39
C ARG A 295 5.37 -29.98 -0.03
N ALA A 296 5.82 -30.73 0.95
CA ALA A 296 7.24 -30.83 1.28
C ALA A 296 8.07 -31.36 0.10
N LEU A 297 7.58 -32.39 -0.61
CA LEU A 297 8.22 -32.90 -1.83
C LEU A 297 8.36 -31.81 -2.91
N SER A 298 7.37 -30.92 -3.04
CA SER A 298 7.44 -29.77 -3.96
C SER A 298 8.44 -28.70 -3.50
N ASN A 299 8.94 -28.78 -2.29
CA ASN A 299 9.90 -27.87 -1.67
C ASN A 299 11.29 -28.51 -1.52
N ALA A 300 11.67 -29.42 -2.41
CA ALA A 300 13.01 -29.98 -2.40
C ALA A 300 14.07 -28.89 -2.59
N VAL A 301 15.13 -28.90 -1.76
CA VAL A 301 16.16 -27.84 -1.71
C VAL A 301 17.57 -28.42 -1.82
N GLY A 302 18.44 -27.74 -2.54
CA GLY A 302 19.87 -28.07 -2.63
C GLY A 302 20.15 -29.40 -3.34
N ARG A 303 21.37 -29.89 -3.20
CA ARG A 303 21.80 -31.18 -3.78
C ARG A 303 21.47 -32.33 -2.83
N PRO A 304 21.28 -33.55 -3.35
CA PRO A 304 21.21 -34.73 -2.51
C PRO A 304 22.44 -34.83 -1.57
N VAL A 305 22.22 -35.23 -0.34
CA VAL A 305 23.24 -35.35 0.71
C VAL A 305 23.58 -36.81 0.93
N PRO A 306 24.86 -37.16 1.16
CA PRO A 306 25.26 -38.52 1.50
C PRO A 306 24.50 -39.04 2.71
N LEU A 307 23.99 -40.26 2.61
CA LEU A 307 23.19 -40.90 3.66
C LEU A 307 23.90 -40.89 5.03
N GLN A 308 25.21 -41.12 5.07
CA GLN A 308 26.01 -41.11 6.28
C GLN A 308 25.92 -39.82 7.10
N VAL A 309 25.70 -38.67 6.42
CA VAL A 309 25.48 -37.41 7.10
C VAL A 309 24.05 -37.35 7.64
N ALA A 310 23.06 -37.75 6.84
CA ALA A 310 21.66 -37.70 7.19
C ALA A 310 21.26 -38.62 8.33
N LEU A 311 21.93 -39.77 8.49
CA LEU A 311 21.69 -40.70 9.59
C LEU A 311 21.81 -40.08 10.98
N ARG A 312 22.48 -38.94 11.10
CA ARG A 312 22.67 -38.19 12.37
C ARG A 312 21.55 -37.21 12.66
N TRP A 313 20.63 -36.96 11.72
CA TRP A 313 19.55 -35.98 11.81
C TRP A 313 18.29 -36.58 12.42
N ARG A 314 17.54 -35.80 13.18
CA ARG A 314 16.21 -36.18 13.68
C ARG A 314 15.22 -36.46 12.55
N SER A 315 15.34 -35.72 11.44
CA SER A 315 14.52 -35.92 10.26
C SER A 315 14.71 -37.27 9.62
N TRP A 316 15.90 -37.91 9.75
CA TRP A 316 16.10 -39.28 9.27
C TRP A 316 15.23 -40.29 10.02
N ALA A 317 15.18 -40.22 11.35
CA ALA A 317 14.35 -41.16 12.13
C ALA A 317 12.88 -41.04 11.79
N ARG A 318 12.40 -39.79 11.66
CA ARG A 318 11.00 -39.52 11.21
C ARG A 318 10.75 -40.03 9.80
N PHE A 319 11.68 -39.79 8.87
CA PHE A 319 11.57 -40.24 7.49
C PHE A 319 11.48 -41.76 7.40
N GLU A 320 12.34 -42.48 8.16
CA GLU A 320 12.33 -43.91 8.20
C GLU A 320 11.05 -44.50 8.83
N GLU A 321 10.53 -43.86 9.89
CA GLU A 321 9.31 -44.25 10.58
C GLU A 321 8.05 -44.05 9.69
N HIS A 322 7.92 -42.87 9.03
CA HIS A 322 6.71 -42.53 8.29
C HIS A 322 6.75 -42.93 6.81
N HIS A 323 7.94 -43.15 6.26
CA HIS A 323 8.15 -43.49 4.83
C HIS A 323 9.18 -44.63 4.66
N PRO A 324 8.94 -45.81 5.26
CA PRO A 324 9.97 -46.90 5.32
C PRO A 324 10.39 -47.40 3.94
N ALA A 325 9.47 -47.46 2.98
CA ALA A 325 9.78 -47.91 1.61
C ALA A 325 10.71 -46.88 0.89
N GLU A 326 10.44 -45.60 1.03
CA GLU A 326 11.29 -44.55 0.47
C GLU A 326 12.66 -44.50 1.15
N ALA A 327 12.69 -44.68 2.47
CA ALA A 327 13.93 -44.73 3.24
C ALA A 327 14.82 -45.92 2.85
N ALA A 328 14.22 -47.07 2.57
CA ALA A 328 14.93 -48.24 2.04
C ALA A 328 15.57 -47.98 0.67
N GLN A 329 14.85 -47.29 -0.22
CA GLN A 329 15.39 -46.91 -1.51
C GLN A 329 16.51 -45.87 -1.37
N ALA A 330 16.36 -44.88 -0.50
CA ALA A 330 17.42 -43.92 -0.19
C ALA A 330 18.68 -44.60 0.39
N ARG A 331 18.52 -45.66 1.24
CA ARG A 331 19.62 -46.48 1.72
C ARG A 331 20.35 -47.18 0.57
N GLN A 332 19.65 -47.74 -0.37
CA GLN A 332 20.26 -48.39 -1.54
C GLN A 332 21.02 -47.40 -2.42
N ARG A 333 20.51 -46.19 -2.57
CA ARG A 333 21.14 -45.15 -3.38
C ARG A 333 22.33 -44.50 -2.67
N GLY A 334 22.37 -44.51 -1.36
CA GLY A 334 23.40 -43.86 -0.55
C GLY A 334 23.24 -42.35 -0.42
N PHE A 335 22.12 -41.80 -0.85
CA PHE A 335 21.83 -40.36 -0.84
C PHE A 335 20.40 -40.09 -0.44
N VAL A 336 20.14 -38.90 0.16
CA VAL A 336 18.81 -38.36 0.47
C VAL A 336 18.68 -36.94 -0.05
N GLN A 337 17.48 -36.56 -0.46
CA GLN A 337 17.16 -35.19 -0.86
C GLN A 337 16.59 -34.41 0.32
N PRO A 338 17.22 -33.28 0.71
CA PRO A 338 16.65 -32.36 1.69
C PRO A 338 15.37 -31.70 1.15
N LEU A 339 14.37 -31.61 2.03
CA LEU A 339 13.11 -30.93 1.79
C LEU A 339 12.93 -29.81 2.82
N TRP A 340 12.34 -28.69 2.38
CA TRP A 340 11.91 -27.65 3.28
C TRP A 340 10.53 -27.96 3.86
N ASN A 341 10.46 -28.14 5.18
CA ASN A 341 9.29 -28.65 5.90
C ASN A 341 8.43 -27.59 6.57
N ALA A 342 8.20 -26.46 5.89
CA ALA A 342 7.26 -25.42 6.27
C ALA A 342 6.78 -24.68 5.02
N LEU A 343 5.87 -23.73 5.16
CA LEU A 343 5.50 -22.86 4.04
C LEU A 343 6.68 -21.95 3.67
N PRO A 344 7.30 -22.10 2.48
CA PRO A 344 8.53 -21.37 2.19
C PRO A 344 8.27 -19.93 1.77
N MET A 345 9.01 -18.98 2.33
CA MET A 345 9.14 -17.66 1.72
C MET A 345 9.79 -17.79 0.34
N GLY A 346 9.07 -17.49 -0.70
CA GLY A 346 9.48 -17.70 -2.10
C GLY A 346 8.57 -18.65 -2.87
N ASP A 347 7.66 -19.35 -2.21
CA ASP A 347 6.51 -20.00 -2.86
C ASP A 347 5.57 -18.93 -3.42
N GLY A 348 5.20 -19.08 -4.68
CA GLY A 348 4.37 -18.12 -5.37
C GLY A 348 3.00 -17.91 -4.79
N ASN A 349 2.45 -18.90 -4.11
CA ASN A 349 1.13 -18.89 -3.49
C ASN A 349 1.18 -18.84 -1.96
N ALA A 350 2.37 -18.83 -1.36
CA ALA A 350 2.52 -18.82 0.10
C ALA A 350 1.77 -17.67 0.77
N VAL A 351 1.82 -16.52 0.14
CA VAL A 351 1.15 -15.31 0.63
C VAL A 351 -0.37 -15.48 0.65
N ASP A 352 -0.95 -16.12 -0.37
CA ASP A 352 -2.39 -16.40 -0.43
C ASP A 352 -2.81 -17.33 0.72
N TYR A 353 -2.07 -18.41 0.93
CA TYR A 353 -2.36 -19.36 2.01
C TYR A 353 -2.20 -18.73 3.39
N ALA A 354 -1.08 -18.07 3.64
CA ALA A 354 -0.77 -17.42 4.91
C ALA A 354 -1.83 -16.36 5.27
N GLN A 355 -2.16 -15.49 4.32
CA GLN A 355 -3.17 -14.45 4.52
C GLN A 355 -4.55 -15.05 4.81
N CYS A 356 -5.00 -16.01 4.00
CA CYS A 356 -6.30 -16.65 4.22
C CYS A 356 -6.36 -17.35 5.56
N GLY A 357 -5.32 -18.08 5.93
CA GLY A 357 -5.24 -18.78 7.21
C GLY A 357 -5.30 -17.83 8.40
N HIS A 358 -4.48 -16.78 8.40
CA HIS A 358 -4.48 -15.78 9.47
C HIS A 358 -5.85 -15.08 9.60
N CYS A 359 -6.43 -14.63 8.49
CA CYS A 359 -7.77 -14.04 8.50
C CYS A 359 -8.81 -15.00 9.08
N ASN A 360 -8.72 -16.28 8.76
CA ASN A 360 -9.71 -17.27 9.22
C ASN A 360 -9.48 -17.66 10.69
N VAL A 361 -8.23 -17.67 11.19
CA VAL A 361 -7.95 -17.79 12.64
C VAL A 361 -8.69 -16.70 13.41
N LEU A 362 -8.51 -15.46 13.03
CA LEU A 362 -9.16 -14.32 13.69
C LEU A 362 -10.70 -14.39 13.60
N ARG A 363 -11.24 -14.75 12.43
CA ARG A 363 -12.68 -14.91 12.22
C ARG A 363 -13.28 -16.00 13.10
N CYS A 364 -12.59 -17.13 13.26
CA CYS A 364 -13.01 -18.20 14.17
C CYS A 364 -13.09 -17.74 15.63
N GLY A 365 -12.19 -16.83 16.05
CA GLY A 365 -12.20 -16.21 17.38
C GLY A 365 -13.23 -15.11 17.57
N GLY A 366 -13.85 -14.60 16.48
CA GLY A 366 -14.84 -13.52 16.49
C GLY A 366 -14.24 -12.12 16.28
N ALA A 367 -12.96 -12.03 15.94
CA ALA A 367 -12.33 -10.83 15.38
C ALA A 367 -12.47 -10.81 13.84
N LEU A 368 -11.94 -9.79 13.21
CA LEU A 368 -11.94 -9.57 11.76
C LEU A 368 -13.34 -9.73 11.13
N ARG A 369 -14.32 -9.02 11.68
CA ARG A 369 -15.70 -9.03 11.20
C ARG A 369 -15.79 -8.32 9.86
N ASP A 370 -16.76 -8.75 9.02
CA ASP A 370 -16.92 -8.15 7.68
C ASP A 370 -17.24 -6.66 7.73
N GLU A 371 -18.00 -6.21 8.72
CA GLU A 371 -18.32 -4.79 8.93
C GLU A 371 -17.12 -3.94 9.33
N HIS A 372 -16.05 -4.54 9.89
CA HIS A 372 -14.82 -3.85 10.29
C HIS A 372 -13.69 -3.99 9.28
N LEU A 373 -13.82 -4.88 8.29
CA LEU A 373 -12.72 -5.29 7.44
C LEU A 373 -12.14 -4.12 6.63
N ILE A 374 -10.84 -3.87 6.76
CA ILE A 374 -10.04 -3.03 5.87
C ILE A 374 -9.44 -3.94 4.81
N ALA A 375 -9.82 -3.72 3.56
CA ALA A 375 -9.17 -4.35 2.42
C ALA A 375 -8.85 -3.31 1.35
N TYR A 376 -7.83 -3.57 0.55
CA TYR A 376 -7.42 -2.64 -0.51
C TYR A 376 -8.55 -2.42 -1.49
N ARG A 377 -8.92 -1.16 -1.73
CA ARG A 377 -10.03 -0.71 -2.57
C ARG A 377 -11.44 -0.97 -2.06
N ASP A 378 -11.61 -1.67 -0.97
CA ASP A 378 -12.94 -1.78 -0.37
C ASP A 378 -13.33 -0.46 0.30
N PRO A 379 -14.62 -0.14 0.39
CA PRO A 379 -15.08 1.00 1.15
C PRO A 379 -14.61 0.92 2.60
N TRP A 380 -14.18 2.05 3.17
CA TRP A 380 -13.82 2.12 4.59
C TRP A 380 -15.03 1.72 5.46
N PRO A 381 -14.85 1.05 6.60
CA PRO A 381 -15.92 0.78 7.55
C PRO A 381 -16.76 2.01 7.90
N ARG A 382 -18.11 1.84 8.05
CA ARG A 382 -18.98 2.92 8.53
C ARG A 382 -18.83 3.15 10.03
N GLY A 383 -18.57 2.08 10.78
CA GLY A 383 -18.40 2.12 12.23
C GLY A 383 -17.09 2.78 12.68
N PRO A 384 -16.94 3.01 13.99
CA PRO A 384 -15.73 3.57 14.56
C PRO A 384 -14.57 2.59 14.60
N THR A 385 -14.83 1.28 14.44
CA THR A 385 -13.83 0.21 14.48
C THR A 385 -13.52 -0.29 13.08
N ALA A 386 -12.25 -0.49 12.78
CA ALA A 386 -11.81 -1.09 11.54
C ALA A 386 -10.63 -2.05 11.79
N GLU A 387 -10.61 -3.18 11.09
CA GLU A 387 -9.63 -4.25 11.27
C GLU A 387 -9.06 -4.69 9.93
N GLY A 388 -7.78 -5.07 9.91
CA GLY A 388 -7.17 -5.65 8.72
C GLY A 388 -6.00 -6.56 9.04
N VAL A 389 -5.69 -7.44 8.11
CA VAL A 389 -4.57 -8.39 8.21
C VAL A 389 -3.67 -8.22 7.00
N MET A 390 -2.37 -8.15 7.22
CA MET A 390 -1.36 -8.21 6.17
C MET A 390 -0.35 -9.30 6.53
N VAL A 391 -0.58 -10.49 6.02
CA VAL A 391 0.20 -11.72 6.22
C VAL A 391 0.32 -12.09 7.71
N ASP A 392 1.31 -11.55 8.40
CA ASP A 392 1.64 -11.77 9.82
C ASP A 392 1.18 -10.64 10.74
N ASP A 393 0.82 -9.49 10.17
CA ASP A 393 0.36 -8.32 10.91
C ASP A 393 -1.17 -8.25 11.00
N HIS A 394 -1.74 -8.26 12.20
CA HIS A 394 -3.13 -7.86 12.48
C HIS A 394 -3.17 -6.45 13.04
N VAL A 395 -3.97 -5.58 12.47
CA VAL A 395 -4.11 -4.19 12.90
C VAL A 395 -5.58 -3.86 13.14
N VAL A 396 -5.86 -3.27 14.28
CA VAL A 396 -7.16 -2.71 14.66
C VAL A 396 -7.01 -1.22 14.84
N VAL A 397 -7.91 -0.45 14.26
CA VAL A 397 -8.00 1.00 14.46
C VAL A 397 -9.39 1.35 15.01
N GLN A 398 -9.41 2.25 15.98
CA GLN A 398 -10.62 2.67 16.67
C GLN A 398 -10.70 4.18 16.73
N VAL A 399 -11.80 4.75 16.23
CA VAL A 399 -12.15 6.15 16.49
C VAL A 399 -12.81 6.26 17.85
N VAL A 400 -12.28 7.11 18.73
CA VAL A 400 -12.77 7.29 20.09
C VAL A 400 -12.89 8.78 20.43
N PRO A 401 -13.92 9.18 21.21
CA PRO A 401 -13.99 10.54 21.77
C PRO A 401 -12.85 10.78 22.77
N GLU A 402 -12.11 11.88 22.62
CA GLU A 402 -11.02 12.24 23.56
C GLU A 402 -11.50 12.36 25.01
N GLY A 403 -12.73 12.83 25.21
CA GLY A 403 -13.35 12.90 26.54
C GLY A 403 -13.51 11.53 27.19
N ALA A 404 -13.93 10.52 26.41
CA ALA A 404 -14.09 9.14 26.87
C ALA A 404 -12.73 8.52 27.24
N LEU A 405 -11.67 8.78 26.44
CA LEU A 405 -10.31 8.32 26.78
C LEU A 405 -9.82 8.92 28.10
N ARG A 406 -10.03 10.21 28.30
CA ARG A 406 -9.62 10.87 29.53
C ARG A 406 -10.40 10.34 30.74
N ALA A 407 -11.71 10.07 30.58
CA ALA A 407 -12.54 9.46 31.61
C ALA A 407 -12.09 8.05 31.97
N ALA A 408 -11.84 7.21 30.95
CA ALA A 408 -11.33 5.85 31.13
C ALA A 408 -9.95 5.84 31.83
N ALA A 409 -9.05 6.76 31.46
CA ALA A 409 -7.75 6.88 32.10
C ALA A 409 -7.87 7.27 33.60
N ARG A 410 -8.78 8.16 33.93
CA ARG A 410 -9.05 8.52 35.33
C ARG A 410 -9.62 7.35 36.12
N ALA A 411 -10.63 6.66 35.58
CA ALA A 411 -11.25 5.51 36.22
C ALA A 411 -10.22 4.39 36.50
N ARG A 412 -9.30 4.14 35.58
CA ARG A 412 -8.21 3.17 35.79
C ARG A 412 -7.25 3.57 36.93
N VAL A 413 -7.02 4.86 37.11
CA VAL A 413 -6.19 5.38 38.23
C VAL A 413 -6.93 5.27 39.55
N GLU A 414 -8.24 5.57 39.58
CA GLU A 414 -9.06 5.62 40.79
C GLU A 414 -9.57 4.25 41.28
N GLN A 415 -9.88 3.33 40.33
CA GLN A 415 -10.56 2.07 40.61
C GLN A 415 -9.73 0.82 40.28
N GLY A 416 -8.50 1.02 39.77
CA GLY A 416 -7.64 -0.10 39.30
C GLY A 416 -7.89 -0.54 37.84
N ALA A 417 -7.02 -1.43 37.35
CA ALA A 417 -6.95 -1.80 35.93
C ALA A 417 -8.24 -2.45 35.34
N ASP A 418 -9.11 -2.99 36.20
CA ASP A 418 -10.33 -3.74 35.79
C ASP A 418 -11.60 -2.89 35.65
N SER A 419 -11.54 -1.59 35.96
CA SER A 419 -12.72 -0.70 35.82
C SER A 419 -12.93 -0.36 34.34
N GLY A 420 -13.56 -1.27 33.61
CA GLY A 420 -13.63 -1.22 32.18
C GLY A 420 -14.86 -0.49 31.65
N ALA A 421 -14.71 0.75 31.22
CA ALA A 421 -15.44 1.19 30.04
C ALA A 421 -14.67 0.65 28.82
N GLY A 422 -14.93 -0.62 28.47
CA GLY A 422 -14.23 -1.29 27.37
C GLY A 422 -14.62 -0.67 26.02
N PHE A 423 -13.66 -0.14 25.30
CA PHE A 423 -13.86 0.25 23.90
C PHE A 423 -13.92 -1.00 23.02
N ALA A 424 -14.55 -0.88 21.84
CA ALA A 424 -14.75 -2.02 20.94
C ALA A 424 -13.43 -2.67 20.46
N ASP A 425 -12.36 -1.90 20.30
CA ASP A 425 -11.03 -2.41 19.95
C ASP A 425 -10.42 -3.32 21.06
N GLU A 426 -10.74 -3.08 22.32
CA GLU A 426 -10.31 -3.94 23.43
C GLU A 426 -11.01 -5.32 23.38
N GLU A 427 -12.29 -5.36 22.98
CA GLU A 427 -12.99 -6.63 22.76
C GLU A 427 -12.46 -7.36 21.53
N VAL A 428 -12.20 -6.64 20.44
CA VAL A 428 -11.56 -7.21 19.25
C VAL A 428 -10.20 -7.82 19.60
N GLN A 429 -9.39 -7.10 20.39
CA GLN A 429 -8.08 -7.61 20.83
C GLN A 429 -8.22 -8.88 21.68
N ARG A 430 -9.15 -8.91 22.63
CA ARG A 430 -9.42 -10.12 23.42
C ARG A 430 -9.91 -11.30 22.56
N CYS A 431 -10.71 -11.02 21.53
CA CYS A 431 -11.10 -12.04 20.55
C CYS A 431 -9.91 -12.57 19.76
N ALA A 432 -9.00 -11.70 19.33
CA ALA A 432 -7.79 -12.07 18.62
C ALA A 432 -6.84 -12.91 19.49
N GLU A 433 -6.60 -12.51 20.73
CA GLU A 433 -5.77 -13.26 21.68
C GLU A 433 -6.32 -14.67 21.92
N ARG A 434 -7.64 -14.82 22.13
CA ARG A 434 -8.28 -16.13 22.24
C ARG A 434 -8.14 -16.95 20.96
N ALA A 435 -8.26 -16.32 19.80
CA ALA A 435 -8.11 -16.99 18.51
C ALA A 435 -6.69 -17.52 18.31
N TYR A 436 -5.68 -16.72 18.63
CA TYR A 436 -4.29 -17.10 18.54
C TYR A 436 -3.96 -18.25 19.51
N ALA A 437 -4.37 -18.13 20.76
CA ALA A 437 -4.16 -19.20 21.76
C ALA A 437 -4.82 -20.52 21.30
N ALA A 438 -6.04 -20.49 20.77
CA ALA A 438 -6.72 -21.67 20.26
C ALA A 438 -6.09 -22.27 19.00
N ALA A 439 -5.35 -21.48 18.23
CA ALA A 439 -4.62 -21.89 17.03
C ALA A 439 -3.17 -22.30 17.32
N GLY A 440 -2.68 -22.14 18.56
CA GLY A 440 -1.28 -22.37 18.89
C GLY A 440 -0.33 -21.30 18.33
N LEU A 441 -0.83 -20.09 18.08
CA LEU A 441 -0.04 -18.95 17.63
C LEU A 441 0.24 -17.99 18.79
N ALA A 442 1.43 -17.42 18.83
CA ALA A 442 1.82 -16.46 19.86
C ALA A 442 2.34 -15.16 19.20
N PRO A 443 1.61 -14.06 19.30
CA PRO A 443 2.10 -12.77 18.84
C PRO A 443 3.36 -12.33 19.60
N LYS A 444 4.22 -11.57 18.92
CA LYS A 444 5.48 -11.09 19.48
C LYS A 444 5.24 -9.90 20.41
N ALA A 445 5.29 -10.11 21.72
CA ALA A 445 5.02 -9.08 22.73
C ALA A 445 5.89 -7.80 22.55
N SER A 446 7.15 -7.93 22.14
CA SER A 446 8.06 -6.78 21.94
C SER A 446 7.72 -5.89 20.73
N LYS A 447 6.82 -6.35 19.85
CA LYS A 447 6.33 -5.59 18.69
C LYS A 447 4.86 -5.20 18.82
N ALA A 448 4.19 -5.70 19.82
CA ALA A 448 2.77 -5.42 20.04
C ALA A 448 2.54 -3.94 20.29
N VAL A 449 1.58 -3.37 19.60
CA VAL A 449 1.06 -2.02 19.82
C VAL A 449 -0.28 -2.16 20.55
N ARG A 450 -0.46 -1.45 21.66
CA ARG A 450 -1.67 -1.57 22.47
C ARG A 450 -2.33 -0.21 22.71
N PHE A 451 -3.40 0.03 21.95
CA PHE A 451 -4.28 1.21 22.10
C PHE A 451 -3.57 2.56 22.00
N GLU A 452 -2.51 2.60 21.18
CA GLU A 452 -1.66 3.78 21.03
C GLU A 452 -2.29 4.80 20.08
N GLN A 453 -2.16 6.09 20.42
CA GLN A 453 -2.56 7.18 19.54
C GLN A 453 -1.51 7.47 18.46
N ARG A 454 -0.29 6.96 18.60
CA ARG A 454 0.78 7.08 17.63
C ARG A 454 1.40 5.73 17.38
N ALA A 455 1.29 5.25 16.14
CA ALA A 455 1.79 3.94 15.78
C ALA A 455 2.31 3.89 14.34
N GLU A 456 3.26 3.00 14.12
CA GLU A 456 3.71 2.62 12.79
C GLU A 456 3.14 1.26 12.43
N VAL A 457 2.25 1.21 11.41
CA VAL A 457 1.61 -0.01 10.93
C VAL A 457 1.55 -0.01 9.40
N TRP A 458 1.77 -1.15 8.76
CA TRP A 458 1.69 -1.36 7.31
C TRP A 458 2.43 -0.30 6.48
N GLY A 459 3.57 0.17 6.95
CA GLY A 459 4.36 1.21 6.27
C GLY A 459 3.82 2.64 6.46
N ALA A 460 2.79 2.83 7.26
CA ALA A 460 2.24 4.13 7.66
C ALA A 460 2.72 4.53 9.05
N PHE A 461 2.79 5.84 9.28
CA PHE A 461 2.79 6.46 10.61
C PHE A 461 1.44 7.15 10.81
N ALA A 462 0.68 6.68 11.78
CA ALA A 462 -0.59 7.27 12.21
C ALA A 462 -0.37 8.11 13.48
N ASP A 463 -0.68 9.39 13.43
CA ASP A 463 -0.78 10.28 14.59
C ASP A 463 -2.26 10.56 14.85
N GLY A 464 -2.91 9.67 15.60
CA GLY A 464 -4.34 9.73 15.88
C GLY A 464 -4.75 10.88 16.78
N ALA A 465 -3.84 11.36 17.65
CA ALA A 465 -4.09 12.55 18.49
C ALA A 465 -4.17 13.82 17.62
N ARG A 466 -3.28 13.94 16.64
CA ARG A 466 -3.28 15.05 15.69
C ARG A 466 -4.31 14.83 14.57
N GLY A 467 -4.65 13.59 14.27
CA GLY A 467 -5.53 13.23 13.16
C GLY A 467 -4.79 13.27 11.81
N ALA A 468 -3.58 12.73 11.74
CA ALA A 468 -2.79 12.72 10.53
C ALA A 468 -2.21 11.33 10.24
N VAL A 469 -2.15 10.97 8.94
CA VAL A 469 -1.52 9.73 8.46
C VAL A 469 -0.52 10.07 7.35
N ARG A 470 0.68 9.48 7.43
CA ARG A 470 1.77 9.62 6.46
C ARG A 470 2.55 8.32 6.31
N SER A 471 3.52 8.29 5.39
CA SER A 471 4.49 7.21 5.36
C SER A 471 5.30 7.15 6.67
N LYS A 472 5.91 6.00 6.96
CA LYS A 472 6.88 5.92 8.06
C LYS A 472 7.91 7.03 7.94
N LEU A 473 8.26 7.60 9.08
CA LEU A 473 9.16 8.76 9.12
C LEU A 473 10.56 8.42 8.59
N ASP A 474 11.08 7.24 8.93
CA ASP A 474 12.38 6.79 8.42
C ASP A 474 12.42 6.65 6.90
N VAL A 475 11.35 6.18 6.27
CA VAL A 475 11.23 6.09 4.80
C VAL A 475 11.24 7.47 4.18
N GLN A 476 10.49 8.42 4.75
CA GLN A 476 10.42 9.78 4.25
C GLN A 476 11.78 10.50 4.41
N TRP A 477 12.45 10.34 5.56
CA TRP A 477 13.77 10.94 5.78
C TRP A 477 14.84 10.34 4.88
N ARG A 478 14.81 9.03 4.64
CA ARG A 478 15.69 8.39 3.65
C ARG A 478 15.47 8.92 2.25
N ALA A 479 14.22 9.09 1.83
CA ALA A 479 13.88 9.67 0.54
C ALA A 479 14.44 11.10 0.40
N LEU A 480 14.30 11.93 1.43
CA LEU A 480 14.83 13.29 1.49
C LEU A 480 16.35 13.31 1.39
N ALA A 481 17.06 12.59 2.27
CA ALA A 481 18.51 12.57 2.33
C ALA A 481 19.12 12.08 1.01
N LEU A 482 18.64 10.93 0.50
CA LEU A 482 19.09 10.38 -0.77
C LEU A 482 18.88 11.35 -1.93
N THR A 483 17.73 12.02 -1.97
CA THR A 483 17.43 12.98 -3.04
C THR A 483 18.35 14.20 -2.99
N LEU A 484 18.61 14.75 -1.80
CA LEU A 484 19.52 15.88 -1.64
C LEU A 484 20.95 15.51 -2.07
N ASP A 485 21.42 14.31 -1.70
CA ASP A 485 22.73 13.84 -2.08
C ASP A 485 22.84 13.62 -3.61
N LEU A 486 21.82 13.04 -4.23
CA LEU A 486 21.77 12.89 -5.70
C LEU A 486 21.75 14.23 -6.42
N LEU A 487 20.99 15.21 -5.91
CA LEU A 487 20.97 16.57 -6.46
C LEU A 487 22.33 17.28 -6.32
N ALA A 488 23.00 17.09 -5.18
CA ALA A 488 24.34 17.64 -4.95
C ALA A 488 25.39 17.02 -5.88
N LEU A 489 25.32 15.70 -6.11
CA LEU A 489 26.20 14.99 -7.03
C LEU A 489 25.92 15.31 -8.51
N GLY A 490 24.72 15.73 -8.85
CA GLY A 490 24.25 16.02 -10.20
C GLY A 490 24.23 14.82 -11.14
N ARG A 491 24.30 13.60 -10.60
CA ARG A 491 24.26 12.33 -11.35
C ARG A 491 23.80 11.19 -10.46
N ALA A 492 23.30 10.11 -11.07
CA ALA A 492 22.90 8.89 -10.39
C ALA A 492 23.13 7.67 -11.28
N SER A 493 23.39 6.50 -10.69
CA SER A 493 23.18 5.27 -11.43
C SER A 493 21.68 4.98 -11.57
N VAL A 494 21.27 4.30 -12.64
CA VAL A 494 19.87 3.94 -12.88
C VAL A 494 19.28 3.13 -11.71
N GLY A 495 20.06 2.25 -11.09
CA GLY A 495 19.64 1.48 -9.93
C GLY A 495 19.31 2.36 -8.72
N ILE A 496 20.21 3.29 -8.36
CA ILE A 496 20.00 4.24 -7.27
C ILE A 496 18.82 5.17 -7.57
N TRP A 497 18.72 5.63 -8.82
CA TRP A 497 17.59 6.44 -9.26
C TRP A 497 16.24 5.75 -9.05
N ARG A 498 16.12 4.49 -9.53
CA ARG A 498 14.88 3.69 -9.36
C ARG A 498 14.53 3.51 -7.89
N ALA A 499 15.51 3.30 -7.05
CA ALA A 499 15.28 3.16 -5.60
C ALA A 499 14.81 4.48 -4.97
N ALA A 500 15.41 5.63 -5.31
CA ALA A 500 14.95 6.93 -4.84
C ALA A 500 13.50 7.22 -5.28
N VAL A 501 13.18 6.92 -6.54
CA VAL A 501 11.82 7.07 -7.08
C VAL A 501 10.83 6.18 -6.35
N SER A 502 11.21 4.93 -6.03
CA SER A 502 10.36 4.00 -5.28
C SER A 502 10.05 4.50 -3.88
N LEU A 503 11.00 5.09 -3.17
CA LEU A 503 10.79 5.72 -1.86
C LEU A 503 9.77 6.87 -1.96
N TRP A 504 9.92 7.76 -2.96
CA TRP A 504 8.98 8.85 -3.17
C TRP A 504 7.58 8.37 -3.56
N VAL A 505 7.47 7.35 -4.40
CA VAL A 505 6.17 6.75 -4.72
C VAL A 505 5.48 6.27 -3.44
N HIS A 506 6.19 5.58 -2.55
CA HIS A 506 5.64 5.14 -1.27
C HIS A 506 5.16 6.33 -0.42
N VAL A 507 5.98 7.36 -0.26
CA VAL A 507 5.62 8.59 0.50
C VAL A 507 4.36 9.24 -0.09
N LEU A 508 4.27 9.36 -1.41
CA LEU A 508 3.17 10.02 -2.10
C LEU A 508 1.86 9.21 -2.11
N LEU A 509 1.88 7.92 -1.78
CA LEU A 509 0.63 7.16 -1.61
C LEU A 509 -0.25 7.71 -0.49
N PHE A 510 0.32 8.40 0.47
CA PHE A 510 -0.40 9.06 1.58
C PHE A 510 -0.95 10.45 1.20
N ARG A 511 -0.52 11.02 0.07
CA ARG A 511 -1.03 12.27 -0.49
C ARG A 511 -0.92 12.24 -2.02
N ARG A 512 -1.79 11.45 -2.64
CA ARG A 512 -1.67 11.03 -4.05
C ARG A 512 -1.58 12.16 -5.06
N CYS A 513 -2.16 13.33 -4.82
CA CYS A 513 -2.04 14.49 -5.71
C CYS A 513 -0.56 14.88 -5.96
N GLY A 514 0.34 14.63 -4.99
CA GLY A 514 1.78 14.83 -5.13
C GLY A 514 2.44 13.97 -6.22
N LEU A 515 1.82 12.84 -6.63
CA LEU A 515 2.33 12.01 -7.73
C LEU A 515 2.43 12.77 -9.06
N SER A 516 1.68 13.89 -9.22
CA SER A 516 1.80 14.76 -10.39
C SER A 516 3.20 15.38 -10.56
N LEU A 517 4.01 15.41 -9.50
CA LEU A 517 5.42 15.84 -9.53
C LEU A 517 6.38 14.81 -10.14
N LEU A 518 5.96 13.57 -10.34
CA LEU A 518 6.82 12.50 -10.83
C LEU A 518 6.68 12.28 -12.35
N HIS A 519 6.50 13.31 -13.14
CA HIS A 519 6.33 13.16 -14.58
C HIS A 519 7.67 12.96 -15.31
N ASP A 520 8.53 13.95 -15.24
CA ASP A 520 9.85 13.90 -15.88
C ASP A 520 10.79 12.92 -15.14
N VAL A 521 10.58 12.73 -13.84
CA VAL A 521 11.26 11.70 -13.03
C VAL A 521 11.00 10.29 -13.57
N PHE A 522 9.78 9.95 -13.98
CA PHE A 522 9.49 8.64 -14.55
C PHE A 522 9.96 8.48 -16.00
N ALA A 523 10.02 9.56 -16.76
CA ALA A 523 10.57 9.56 -18.13
C ALA A 523 12.11 9.51 -18.11
N PHE A 524 12.74 10.02 -17.07
CA PHE A 524 14.18 10.10 -16.93
C PHE A 524 14.80 8.69 -16.83
N GLY A 525 15.78 8.41 -17.70
CA GLY A 525 16.39 7.07 -17.81
C GLY A 525 15.59 6.08 -18.66
N GLY A 526 14.49 6.54 -19.28
CA GLY A 526 13.67 5.73 -20.20
C GLY A 526 13.91 6.01 -21.68
N ASP A 527 14.63 7.09 -22.03
CA ASP A 527 14.79 7.51 -23.43
C ASP A 527 15.58 6.51 -24.30
N ASP A 528 16.34 5.59 -23.69
CA ASP A 528 16.99 4.48 -24.39
C ASP A 528 16.20 3.16 -24.35
N ALA A 529 15.01 3.15 -23.76
CA ALA A 529 14.10 1.99 -23.79
C ALA A 529 13.63 1.66 -25.22
N HIS A 530 13.89 2.51 -26.18
CA HIS A 530 13.67 2.29 -27.59
C HIS A 530 14.55 1.18 -28.19
N SER A 531 15.58 0.73 -27.47
CA SER A 531 16.49 -0.34 -27.90
C SER A 531 16.13 -1.73 -27.41
N GLY A 532 14.95 -1.93 -26.77
CA GLY A 532 14.46 -3.25 -26.35
C GLY A 532 15.27 -3.97 -25.27
N GLY A 533 16.33 -3.33 -24.74
CA GLY A 533 17.18 -3.86 -23.69
C GLY A 533 16.76 -3.48 -22.29
N GLU A 534 16.97 -4.37 -21.34
CA GLU A 534 16.87 -4.06 -19.91
C GLU A 534 17.93 -3.00 -19.60
N LEU A 535 17.49 -1.81 -19.13
CA LEU A 535 18.42 -0.72 -18.78
C LEU A 535 19.42 -1.23 -17.75
N ASP A 536 20.71 -1.18 -18.11
CA ASP A 536 21.78 -1.52 -17.17
C ASP A 536 21.66 -0.67 -15.91
N SER A 537 21.38 -1.31 -14.79
CA SER A 537 21.26 -0.65 -13.49
C SER A 537 22.52 0.09 -13.05
N ARG A 538 23.66 -0.24 -13.66
CA ARG A 538 24.97 0.39 -13.42
C ARG A 538 25.20 1.66 -14.22
N ARG A 539 24.47 1.88 -15.31
CA ARG A 539 24.60 3.07 -16.14
C ARG A 539 24.41 4.34 -15.31
N VAL A 540 25.37 5.24 -15.36
CA VAL A 540 25.31 6.56 -14.71
C VAL A 540 24.66 7.56 -15.64
N ILE A 541 23.66 8.28 -15.15
CA ILE A 541 22.91 9.31 -15.87
C ILE A 541 23.07 10.67 -15.19
N PRO A 542 23.24 11.77 -15.96
CA PRO A 542 23.34 13.11 -15.40
C PRO A 542 21.97 13.59 -14.93
N LEU A 543 21.89 14.03 -13.67
CA LEU A 543 20.67 14.52 -13.04
C LEU A 543 20.51 16.02 -13.26
N ARG A 544 19.82 16.42 -14.32
CA ARG A 544 19.67 17.83 -14.73
C ARG A 544 18.25 18.14 -15.17
N GLY A 545 17.95 19.42 -15.35
CA GLY A 545 16.74 19.91 -15.97
C GLY A 545 15.47 19.65 -15.14
N ARG A 546 14.42 19.17 -15.82
CA ARG A 546 13.08 19.03 -15.23
C ARG A 546 13.02 17.97 -14.16
N ALA A 547 13.67 16.83 -14.33
CA ALA A 547 13.70 15.75 -13.35
C ALA A 547 14.33 16.23 -12.02
N ALA A 548 15.46 16.94 -12.07
CA ALA A 548 16.07 17.53 -10.88
C ALA A 548 15.13 18.56 -10.20
N SER A 549 14.41 19.36 -11.01
CA SER A 549 13.43 20.32 -10.50
C SER A 549 12.24 19.64 -9.82
N GLU A 550 11.74 18.51 -10.35
CA GLU A 550 10.69 17.72 -9.74
C GLU A 550 11.15 17.14 -8.41
N LEU A 551 12.36 16.54 -8.36
CA LEU A 551 12.93 16.02 -7.12
C LEU A 551 13.09 17.09 -6.05
N LEU A 552 13.63 18.26 -6.40
CA LEU A 552 13.74 19.35 -5.44
C LEU A 552 12.36 19.83 -4.94
N SER A 553 11.35 19.80 -5.82
CA SER A 553 9.97 20.13 -5.42
C SER A 553 9.42 19.11 -4.42
N LEU A 554 9.72 17.82 -4.58
CA LEU A 554 9.34 16.77 -3.62
C LEU A 554 9.98 17.02 -2.24
N VAL A 555 11.28 17.35 -2.22
CA VAL A 555 11.98 17.67 -0.96
C VAL A 555 11.32 18.82 -0.24
N VAL A 556 11.10 19.93 -0.94
CA VAL A 556 10.56 21.18 -0.36
C VAL A 556 9.12 21.01 0.10
N LEU A 557 8.30 20.24 -0.64
CA LEU A 557 6.89 20.02 -0.33
C LEU A 557 6.64 18.82 0.58
N SER A 558 7.68 18.09 1.01
CA SER A 558 7.56 16.88 1.82
C SER A 558 6.74 17.04 3.13
N PRO A 559 6.71 18.18 3.81
CA PRO A 559 5.85 18.38 4.98
C PRO A 559 4.35 18.19 4.72
N PHE A 560 3.90 18.38 3.46
CA PHE A 560 2.50 18.24 3.08
C PHE A 560 2.10 16.83 2.62
N PHE A 561 3.05 15.88 2.55
CA PHE A 561 2.73 14.52 2.09
C PHE A 561 2.14 13.67 3.21
N GLU A 562 1.09 14.18 3.81
CA GLU A 562 0.24 13.54 4.80
C GLU A 562 -1.23 13.76 4.48
N THR A 563 -2.08 12.88 4.98
CA THR A 563 -3.53 13.04 4.93
C THR A 563 -4.05 13.54 6.27
N ASP A 564 -4.77 14.65 6.25
CA ASP A 564 -5.51 15.17 7.41
C ASP A 564 -6.82 14.38 7.56
N LEU A 565 -6.95 13.64 8.64
CA LEU A 565 -8.15 12.86 8.96
C LEU A 565 -9.31 13.72 9.47
N ARG A 566 -9.02 14.95 9.90
CA ARG A 566 -10.01 15.92 10.42
C ARG A 566 -10.57 16.81 9.30
N ALA A 567 -10.13 16.63 8.05
CA ALA A 567 -10.65 17.38 6.92
C ALA A 567 -12.16 17.19 6.80
N LYS A 568 -12.90 18.31 6.80
CA LYS A 568 -14.37 18.36 6.79
C LYS A 568 -14.93 17.79 5.49
N TRP A 569 -16.09 17.22 5.54
CA TRP A 569 -16.85 16.84 4.34
C TRP A 569 -17.50 18.08 3.73
N ALA A 570 -17.35 18.26 2.42
CA ALA A 570 -18.04 19.33 1.71
C ALA A 570 -19.57 19.13 1.76
N SER A 571 -20.31 20.24 1.94
CA SER A 571 -21.77 20.25 1.91
C SER A 571 -22.36 20.35 0.51
N GLU A 572 -21.57 19.98 -0.50
CA GLU A 572 -21.98 20.00 -1.91
C GLU A 572 -21.27 18.92 -2.72
N LEU A 573 -21.96 18.39 -3.70
CA LEU A 573 -21.40 17.60 -4.78
C LEU A 573 -21.12 18.51 -5.96
N VAL A 574 -20.09 18.21 -6.74
CA VAL A 574 -19.68 19.00 -7.90
C VAL A 574 -19.61 18.10 -9.12
N CYS A 575 -20.13 18.56 -10.25
CA CYS A 575 -19.86 17.96 -11.56
C CYS A 575 -19.13 18.96 -12.44
N THR A 576 -18.21 18.46 -13.28
CA THR A 576 -17.48 19.28 -14.25
C THR A 576 -17.56 18.68 -15.64
N ASP A 577 -17.50 19.53 -16.63
CA ASP A 577 -17.56 19.18 -18.05
C ASP A 577 -16.79 20.15 -18.91
N ALA A 578 -16.41 19.72 -20.11
CA ALA A 578 -15.84 20.57 -21.12
C ALA A 578 -16.37 20.25 -22.52
N SER A 579 -16.73 21.30 -23.27
CA SER A 579 -17.03 21.24 -24.71
C SER A 579 -15.84 21.71 -25.55
N SER A 580 -16.04 21.85 -26.84
CA SER A 580 -15.02 22.35 -27.77
C SER A 580 -14.43 23.70 -27.36
N HIS A 581 -15.23 24.59 -26.77
CA HIS A 581 -14.84 25.97 -26.48
C HIS A 581 -15.11 26.42 -25.04
N TRP A 582 -15.80 25.63 -24.23
CA TRP A 582 -16.25 26.01 -22.90
C TRP A 582 -15.98 24.95 -21.88
N GLY A 583 -15.59 25.36 -20.68
CA GLY A 583 -15.57 24.52 -19.49
C GLY A 583 -16.60 25.03 -18.48
N ALA A 584 -17.19 24.13 -17.74
CA ALA A 584 -18.17 24.46 -16.72
C ALA A 584 -18.01 23.60 -15.46
N SER A 585 -18.43 24.14 -14.32
CA SER A 585 -18.74 23.39 -13.12
C SER A 585 -20.11 23.75 -12.58
N VAL A 586 -20.78 22.74 -12.06
CA VAL A 586 -22.06 22.86 -11.36
C VAL A 586 -21.97 22.22 -10.00
N ALA A 587 -22.74 22.71 -9.02
CA ALA A 587 -22.79 22.15 -7.70
C ALA A 587 -24.22 22.01 -7.20
N ALA A 588 -24.47 20.98 -6.41
CA ALA A 588 -25.71 20.75 -5.70
C ALA A 588 -25.44 20.59 -4.21
N ARG A 589 -26.25 21.26 -3.38
CA ARG A 589 -26.14 21.13 -1.92
C ARG A 589 -26.59 19.76 -1.45
N VAL A 590 -25.81 19.15 -0.59
CA VAL A 590 -26.14 17.90 0.10
C VAL A 590 -25.63 18.00 1.54
N ARG A 591 -26.11 17.12 2.41
CA ARG A 591 -25.58 17.01 3.76
C ARG A 591 -24.14 16.46 3.71
N PRO A 592 -23.23 16.89 4.60
CA PRO A 592 -21.85 16.37 4.67
C PRO A 592 -21.76 14.86 4.78
N GLU A 593 -22.71 14.22 5.49
CA GLU A 593 -22.78 12.76 5.66
C GLU A 593 -23.03 12.03 4.33
N VAL A 594 -23.79 12.67 3.41
CA VAL A 594 -24.00 12.14 2.05
C VAL A 594 -22.67 12.17 1.27
N THR A 595 -21.94 13.28 1.34
CA THR A 595 -20.60 13.37 0.72
C THR A 595 -19.65 12.33 1.32
N GLN A 596 -19.69 12.12 2.62
CA GLN A 596 -18.90 11.09 3.33
C GLN A 596 -19.22 9.70 2.79
N GLU A 597 -20.49 9.34 2.69
CA GLU A 597 -20.89 8.03 2.20
C GLU A 597 -20.49 7.81 0.74
N LEU A 598 -20.76 8.79 -0.14
CA LEU A 598 -20.40 8.70 -1.56
C LEU A 598 -18.88 8.66 -1.77
N TRP A 599 -18.10 9.32 -0.90
CA TRP A 599 -16.64 9.28 -0.92
C TRP A 599 -16.09 7.88 -0.71
N ARG A 600 -16.73 7.07 0.12
CA ARG A 600 -16.33 5.68 0.36
C ARG A 600 -16.32 4.85 -0.93
N HIS A 601 -17.16 5.22 -1.89
CA HIS A 601 -17.36 4.53 -3.16
C HIS A 601 -16.72 5.24 -4.36
N ARG A 602 -15.87 6.26 -4.15
CA ARG A 602 -15.18 6.96 -5.23
C ARG A 602 -14.18 6.05 -5.96
N GLU A 603 -13.78 6.47 -7.15
CA GLU A 603 -12.68 5.82 -7.86
C GLU A 603 -11.36 6.01 -7.08
N ARG A 604 -10.66 4.94 -6.78
CA ARG A 604 -9.45 4.96 -5.94
C ARG A 604 -8.18 4.62 -6.68
N ARG A 605 -8.27 3.79 -7.70
CA ARG A 605 -7.09 3.27 -8.38
C ARG A 605 -6.56 4.21 -9.44
N GLY A 606 -7.45 4.88 -10.13
CA GLY A 606 -7.17 5.56 -11.36
C GLY A 606 -6.87 4.57 -12.49
N GLY A 607 -7.74 4.56 -13.47
CA GLY A 607 -7.53 3.78 -14.69
C GLY A 607 -6.34 4.32 -15.48
N TYR A 608 -5.69 3.44 -16.20
CA TYR A 608 -4.69 3.80 -17.19
C TYR A 608 -5.36 3.79 -18.56
N VAL A 609 -5.55 4.97 -19.13
CA VAL A 609 -5.99 5.12 -20.51
C VAL A 609 -4.94 5.96 -21.23
N ARG A 610 -4.33 5.43 -22.26
CA ARG A 610 -3.50 6.21 -23.17
C ARG A 610 -4.43 7.01 -24.09
N VAL A 611 -4.10 8.27 -24.27
CA VAL A 611 -4.73 9.11 -25.30
C VAL A 611 -4.04 8.82 -26.63
N GLY A 612 -4.65 7.95 -27.39
CA GLY A 612 -4.25 7.60 -28.75
C GLY A 612 -5.42 6.84 -29.34
N ASP A 613 -6.01 7.41 -30.36
CA ASP A 613 -7.30 6.95 -30.91
C ASP A 613 -7.14 5.75 -31.85
N ASP A 614 -5.91 5.27 -32.07
CA ASP A 614 -5.62 4.24 -33.03
C ASP A 614 -4.98 3.04 -32.35
N TRP A 615 -5.58 1.88 -32.50
CA TRP A 615 -5.07 0.59 -32.03
C TRP A 615 -3.64 0.30 -32.52
N GLU A 616 -3.29 0.73 -33.73
CA GLU A 616 -1.94 0.57 -34.26
C GLU A 616 -0.93 1.49 -33.57
N THR A 617 -1.33 2.75 -33.28
CA THR A 617 -0.53 3.70 -32.48
C THR A 617 -0.39 3.18 -31.05
N TRP A 618 -1.46 2.56 -30.50
CA TRP A 618 -1.41 1.93 -29.18
C TRP A 618 -0.50 0.69 -29.17
N ARG A 619 -0.56 -0.14 -30.21
CA ARG A 619 0.26 -1.31 -30.41
C ARG A 619 1.75 -0.96 -30.61
N ALA A 620 2.07 0.06 -31.41
CA ALA A 620 3.41 0.60 -31.57
C ALA A 620 3.95 1.18 -30.26
N ALA A 621 3.13 1.94 -29.52
CA ALA A 621 3.48 2.47 -28.20
C ALA A 621 3.59 1.38 -27.12
N ALA A 622 2.88 0.28 -27.22
CA ALA A 622 2.96 -0.85 -26.31
C ALA A 622 4.20 -1.71 -26.52
N SER A 623 4.73 -1.76 -27.75
CA SER A 623 6.04 -2.39 -28.02
C SER A 623 7.22 -1.65 -27.38
N LEU A 624 6.97 -0.41 -26.89
CA LEU A 624 7.95 0.48 -26.25
C LEU A 624 7.81 0.55 -24.71
N SER A 625 6.85 -0.17 -24.13
CA SER A 625 6.54 -0.08 -22.71
C SER A 625 6.88 -1.38 -21.94
N SER A 626 6.84 -1.32 -20.62
CA SER A 626 7.28 -2.39 -19.73
C SER A 626 6.65 -3.77 -20.01
N LYS A 627 7.30 -4.85 -19.60
CA LYS A 627 6.80 -6.26 -19.68
C LYS A 627 5.33 -6.41 -19.24
N ARG A 628 4.87 -5.55 -18.32
CA ARG A 628 3.47 -5.55 -17.84
C ARG A 628 2.50 -5.00 -18.90
N ASP A 629 2.91 -3.99 -19.64
CA ASP A 629 2.09 -3.43 -20.72
C ASP A 629 2.10 -4.35 -21.93
N GLN A 630 3.23 -5.03 -22.19
CA GLN A 630 3.31 -6.11 -23.19
C GLN A 630 2.36 -7.25 -22.85
N GLN A 631 2.27 -7.64 -21.57
CA GLN A 631 1.36 -8.69 -21.13
C GLN A 631 -0.12 -8.28 -21.21
N ILE A 632 -0.44 -7.00 -20.98
CA ILE A 632 -1.79 -6.46 -21.22
C ILE A 632 -2.13 -6.49 -22.72
N VAL A 633 -1.18 -6.14 -23.59
CA VAL A 633 -1.34 -6.20 -25.05
C VAL A 633 -1.45 -7.64 -25.54
N GLU A 634 -0.59 -8.54 -25.05
CA GLU A 634 -0.63 -9.95 -25.38
C GLU A 634 -1.94 -10.62 -24.94
N ASN A 635 -2.44 -10.27 -23.75
CA ASN A 635 -3.72 -10.72 -23.25
C ASN A 635 -4.89 -10.14 -24.06
N ALA A 636 -4.80 -8.88 -24.50
CA ALA A 636 -5.81 -8.29 -25.37
C ALA A 636 -5.75 -8.82 -26.81
N ALA A 637 -4.55 -9.16 -27.31
CA ALA A 637 -4.37 -9.77 -28.63
C ALA A 637 -4.79 -11.26 -28.67
N ARG A 638 -4.89 -11.93 -27.53
CA ARG A 638 -5.37 -13.32 -27.39
C ARG A 638 -6.92 -13.42 -27.33
N LEU A 639 -7.62 -12.28 -27.25
CA LEU A 639 -9.08 -12.26 -27.32
C LEU A 639 -9.49 -12.60 -28.75
N ALA A 640 -10.14 -13.74 -28.93
CA ALA A 640 -10.76 -14.10 -30.21
C ALA A 640 -11.95 -13.15 -30.50
N PRO A 641 -12.34 -12.97 -31.77
CA PRO A 641 -13.56 -12.25 -32.10
C PRO A 641 -14.77 -12.88 -31.40
N GLY A 642 -15.35 -12.18 -30.43
CA GLY A 642 -16.45 -12.67 -29.59
C GLY A 642 -16.11 -12.87 -28.10
N ASP A 643 -14.83 -12.80 -27.72
CA ASP A 643 -14.46 -12.84 -26.31
C ASP A 643 -14.91 -11.58 -25.56
N PRO A 644 -15.33 -11.70 -24.27
CA PRO A 644 -15.77 -10.55 -23.52
C PRO A 644 -14.63 -9.55 -23.39
N VAL A 645 -14.87 -8.32 -23.86
CA VAL A 645 -13.93 -7.19 -23.70
C VAL A 645 -13.65 -7.01 -22.20
N PRO A 646 -12.36 -6.95 -21.79
CA PRO A 646 -12.06 -6.74 -20.39
C PRO A 646 -12.75 -5.49 -19.87
N PRO A 647 -13.32 -5.53 -18.64
CA PRO A 647 -14.07 -4.40 -18.10
C PRO A 647 -13.19 -3.15 -18.06
N PRO A 648 -13.74 -1.99 -18.33
CA PRO A 648 -13.00 -0.73 -18.31
C PRO A 648 -12.36 -0.55 -16.93
N VAL A 649 -11.12 -0.06 -16.92
CA VAL A 649 -10.33 0.12 -15.68
C VAL A 649 -10.97 1.16 -14.74
N VAL A 650 -11.70 2.14 -15.29
CA VAL A 650 -12.59 3.06 -14.56
C VAL A 650 -14.03 2.69 -14.88
N GLU A 651 -14.74 2.21 -13.87
CA GLU A 651 -16.16 1.86 -14.00
C GLU A 651 -17.03 3.11 -13.91
N SER A 652 -18.11 3.15 -14.70
CA SER A 652 -19.13 4.17 -14.54
C SER A 652 -19.89 3.94 -13.23
N ALA A 653 -20.07 5.01 -12.45
CA ALA A 653 -20.85 4.98 -11.23
C ALA A 653 -22.35 5.08 -11.55
N THR A 654 -22.88 4.07 -12.27
CA THR A 654 -24.31 4.03 -12.66
C THR A 654 -25.25 4.06 -11.44
N TRP A 655 -24.80 3.51 -10.33
CA TRP A 655 -25.49 3.59 -9.04
C TRP A 655 -25.65 5.01 -8.50
N LEU A 656 -24.86 5.97 -8.97
CA LEU A 656 -24.90 7.38 -8.57
C LEU A 656 -25.85 8.21 -9.46
N GLU A 657 -26.20 7.72 -10.65
CA GLU A 657 -26.93 8.48 -11.66
C GLU A 657 -28.30 8.92 -11.18
N GLY A 658 -29.06 8.03 -10.52
CA GLY A 658 -30.36 8.38 -9.97
C GLY A 658 -30.31 9.54 -8.95
N LEU A 659 -29.23 9.67 -8.18
CA LEU A 659 -29.01 10.83 -7.32
C LEU A 659 -28.66 12.08 -8.15
N VAL A 660 -27.73 11.95 -9.11
CA VAL A 660 -27.27 13.08 -9.94
C VAL A 660 -28.43 13.71 -10.72
N GLU A 661 -29.33 12.90 -11.26
CA GLU A 661 -30.51 13.37 -12.02
C GLU A 661 -31.49 14.19 -11.18
N HIS A 662 -31.60 13.90 -9.89
CA HIS A 662 -32.62 14.51 -9.02
C HIS A 662 -32.12 15.65 -8.12
N LEU A 663 -30.80 15.96 -8.16
CA LEU A 663 -30.26 17.05 -7.36
C LEU A 663 -30.48 18.43 -8.04
N PRO A 664 -30.76 19.50 -7.25
CA PRO A 664 -30.93 20.86 -7.75
C PRO A 664 -29.57 21.50 -8.08
N TRP A 665 -29.07 21.26 -9.27
CA TRP A 665 -27.78 21.76 -9.72
C TRP A 665 -27.79 23.26 -10.03
N THR A 666 -26.77 23.95 -9.58
CA THR A 666 -26.51 25.38 -9.86
C THR A 666 -25.16 25.54 -10.54
N GLN A 667 -25.11 26.38 -11.57
CA GLN A 667 -23.88 26.73 -12.27
C GLN A 667 -22.95 27.51 -11.32
N ARG A 668 -21.68 27.07 -11.22
CA ARG A 668 -20.61 27.73 -10.45
C ARG A 668 -19.64 28.47 -11.33
N LEU A 669 -19.17 27.80 -12.38
CA LEU A 669 -18.24 28.33 -13.34
C LEU A 669 -18.69 28.03 -14.74
N ARG A 670 -18.44 29.00 -15.63
CA ARG A 670 -18.45 28.83 -17.08
C ARG A 670 -17.37 29.73 -17.65
N PHE A 671 -16.46 29.19 -18.43
CA PHE A 671 -15.32 29.93 -18.96
C PHE A 671 -14.90 29.39 -20.33
N GLN A 672 -14.32 30.27 -21.13
CA GLN A 672 -13.85 29.92 -22.46
C GLN A 672 -12.54 29.13 -22.42
N MET A 673 -12.42 28.19 -23.31
CA MET A 673 -11.24 27.35 -23.50
C MET A 673 -10.69 27.45 -24.92
N PRO A 674 -9.36 27.28 -25.13
CA PRO A 674 -8.78 27.25 -26.48
C PRO A 674 -9.35 26.10 -27.32
N GLY A 675 -9.76 26.39 -28.55
CA GLY A 675 -10.38 25.40 -29.46
C GLY A 675 -9.46 24.24 -29.84
N SER A 676 -8.15 24.50 -29.94
CA SER A 676 -7.14 23.56 -30.41
C SER A 676 -6.68 22.47 -29.40
N GLU A 677 -7.15 22.52 -28.14
CA GLU A 677 -6.77 21.54 -27.15
C GLU A 677 -7.64 20.28 -27.22
N HIS A 678 -7.01 19.14 -26.93
CA HIS A 678 -7.70 17.84 -26.83
C HIS A 678 -8.76 17.87 -25.72
N ILE A 679 -9.92 17.25 -25.94
CA ILE A 679 -11.07 17.30 -25.01
C ILE A 679 -10.68 16.83 -23.59
N ASN A 680 -9.94 15.73 -23.43
CA ASN A 680 -9.52 15.27 -22.11
C ASN A 680 -8.66 16.29 -21.34
N VAL A 681 -7.88 17.14 -22.02
CA VAL A 681 -7.13 18.23 -21.38
C VAL A 681 -8.08 19.30 -20.88
N LYS A 682 -9.11 19.63 -21.66
CA LYS A 682 -10.16 20.59 -21.29
C LYS A 682 -10.96 20.10 -20.10
N GLU A 683 -11.31 18.81 -20.07
CA GLU A 683 -11.98 18.17 -18.92
C GLU A 683 -11.18 18.33 -17.63
N VAL A 684 -9.87 17.96 -17.65
CA VAL A 684 -8.99 18.16 -16.47
C VAL A 684 -8.90 19.65 -16.09
N ARG A 685 -8.91 20.57 -17.07
CA ARG A 685 -8.89 22.01 -16.79
C ARG A 685 -10.16 22.50 -16.13
N ALA A 686 -11.34 21.97 -16.53
CA ALA A 686 -12.60 22.30 -15.88
C ALA A 686 -12.60 21.92 -14.40
N TYR A 687 -12.15 20.70 -14.09
CA TYR A 687 -11.89 20.25 -12.71
C TYR A 687 -10.89 21.16 -11.99
N CYS A 688 -9.73 21.44 -12.58
CA CYS A 688 -8.71 22.30 -11.96
C CYS A 688 -9.18 23.74 -11.73
N ALA A 689 -10.07 24.28 -12.59
CA ALA A 689 -10.67 25.60 -12.40
C ALA A 689 -11.57 25.64 -11.18
N ASP A 690 -12.39 24.60 -10.96
CA ASP A 690 -13.22 24.52 -9.75
C ASP A 690 -12.37 24.36 -8.48
N VAL A 691 -11.32 23.52 -8.49
CA VAL A 691 -10.40 23.40 -7.35
C VAL A 691 -9.75 24.74 -6.99
N ARG A 692 -9.39 25.59 -7.99
CA ARG A 692 -8.85 26.92 -7.73
C ARG A 692 -9.90 27.86 -7.13
N ARG A 693 -11.14 27.80 -7.64
CA ARG A 693 -12.27 28.54 -7.07
C ARG A 693 -12.47 28.20 -5.59
N VAL A 694 -12.49 26.89 -5.26
CA VAL A 694 -12.58 26.41 -3.87
C VAL A 694 -11.41 26.92 -3.03
N ALA A 695 -10.18 26.85 -3.55
CA ALA A 695 -8.99 27.33 -2.87
C ALA A 695 -8.98 28.83 -2.59
N SER A 696 -9.77 29.64 -3.32
CA SER A 696 -9.89 31.08 -3.08
C SER A 696 -10.82 31.43 -1.90
N ASP A 697 -11.61 30.48 -1.39
CA ASP A 697 -12.46 30.69 -0.21
C ASP A 697 -11.86 29.96 1.01
N PRO A 698 -11.39 30.69 2.04
CA PRO A 698 -10.77 30.06 3.21
C PRO A 698 -11.73 29.19 4.02
N ARG A 699 -13.05 29.36 3.89
CA ARG A 699 -14.07 28.52 4.54
C ARG A 699 -14.09 27.09 3.98
N GLU A 700 -13.65 26.93 2.75
CA GLU A 700 -13.56 25.66 2.04
C GLU A 700 -12.22 24.94 2.23
N HIS A 701 -11.26 25.57 2.92
CA HIS A 701 -9.97 24.92 3.22
C HIS A 701 -10.15 23.75 4.18
N GLY A 702 -9.30 22.74 4.00
CA GLY A 702 -9.35 21.50 4.82
C GLY A 702 -10.61 20.67 4.56
N THR A 703 -11.11 20.63 3.31
CA THR A 703 -12.31 19.86 2.96
C THR A 703 -12.00 18.65 2.07
N ARG A 704 -12.80 17.59 2.24
CA ARG A 704 -12.92 16.44 1.33
C ARG A 704 -14.09 16.69 0.38
N ARG A 705 -13.81 16.66 -0.92
CA ARG A 705 -14.76 17.00 -1.98
C ARG A 705 -14.85 15.90 -3.03
N LEU A 706 -16.07 15.66 -3.52
CA LEU A 706 -16.32 14.64 -4.53
C LEU A 706 -16.78 15.30 -5.84
N TYR A 707 -16.17 14.84 -6.94
CA TYR A 707 -16.43 15.30 -8.30
C TYR A 707 -17.04 14.20 -9.15
N GLY A 708 -18.10 14.55 -9.92
CA GLY A 708 -18.61 13.75 -11.01
C GLY A 708 -18.01 14.23 -12.34
N LEU A 709 -17.47 13.31 -13.15
CA LEU A 709 -16.90 13.57 -14.46
C LEU A 709 -17.36 12.48 -15.44
N ASP A 710 -17.57 12.84 -16.69
CA ASP A 710 -17.90 11.88 -17.74
C ASP A 710 -16.69 11.42 -18.57
N SER A 711 -15.50 11.97 -18.30
CA SER A 711 -14.25 11.49 -18.85
C SER A 711 -13.61 10.45 -17.94
N ARG A 712 -13.58 9.17 -18.36
CA ARG A 712 -12.87 8.10 -17.64
C ARG A 712 -11.38 8.40 -17.50
N VAL A 713 -10.78 9.03 -18.51
CA VAL A 713 -9.37 9.42 -18.50
C VAL A 713 -9.10 10.43 -17.39
N CYS A 714 -9.97 11.42 -17.24
CA CYS A 714 -9.85 12.47 -16.22
C CYS A 714 -10.10 11.90 -14.82
N THR A 715 -11.17 11.14 -14.65
CA THR A 715 -11.46 10.41 -13.39
C THR A 715 -10.29 9.56 -12.95
N GLY A 716 -9.72 8.78 -13.89
CA GLY A 716 -8.55 7.96 -13.62
C GLY A 716 -7.29 8.75 -13.26
N ALA A 717 -7.04 9.87 -13.92
CA ALA A 717 -5.90 10.74 -13.64
C ALA A 717 -6.02 11.42 -12.27
N ILE A 718 -7.21 11.89 -11.89
CA ILE A 718 -7.50 12.48 -10.58
C ILE A 718 -7.35 11.44 -9.47
N ALA A 719 -7.97 10.27 -9.61
CA ALA A 719 -7.89 9.19 -8.64
C ALA A 719 -6.46 8.66 -8.43
N LYS A 720 -5.66 8.60 -9.51
CA LYS A 720 -4.25 8.23 -9.47
C LYS A 720 -3.37 9.33 -8.90
N GLY A 721 -3.79 10.59 -9.02
CA GLY A 721 -2.99 11.78 -8.69
C GLY A 721 -1.99 12.19 -9.77
N ARG A 722 -1.98 11.54 -10.95
CA ARG A 722 -1.10 11.86 -12.09
C ARG A 722 -1.60 11.25 -13.39
N SER A 723 -1.09 11.77 -14.50
CA SER A 723 -1.22 11.16 -15.82
C SER A 723 0.18 10.85 -16.39
N SER A 724 0.29 9.80 -17.23
CA SER A 724 1.48 9.54 -18.05
C SER A 724 1.60 10.52 -19.22
N SER A 725 0.49 11.11 -19.68
CA SER A 725 0.50 12.19 -20.67
C SER A 725 0.95 13.50 -20.03
N ALA A 726 2.02 14.12 -20.58
CA ALA A 726 2.51 15.42 -20.12
C ALA A 726 1.42 16.50 -20.18
N ARG A 727 0.62 16.49 -21.26
CA ARG A 727 -0.47 17.46 -21.47
C ARG A 727 -1.57 17.35 -20.41
N LEU A 728 -1.93 16.14 -20.00
CA LEU A 728 -2.91 15.89 -18.92
C LEU A 728 -2.32 16.11 -17.54
N ASN A 729 -1.03 15.82 -17.34
CA ASN A 729 -0.38 15.98 -16.05
C ASN A 729 -0.09 17.45 -15.70
N ALA A 730 0.16 18.29 -16.72
CA ALA A 730 0.47 19.70 -16.50
C ALA A 730 -0.61 20.46 -15.71
N PRO A 731 -1.91 20.41 -16.05
CA PRO A 731 -2.93 21.07 -15.24
C PRO A 731 -3.07 20.50 -13.83
N LEU A 732 -2.89 19.17 -13.62
CA LEU A 732 -2.87 18.55 -12.30
C LEU A 732 -1.71 19.08 -11.44
N ARG A 733 -0.52 19.22 -12.04
CA ARG A 733 0.65 19.81 -11.37
C ARG A 733 0.44 21.28 -11.03
N ARG A 734 -0.22 22.05 -11.92
CA ARG A 734 -0.51 23.47 -11.67
C ARG A 734 -1.52 23.70 -10.54
N VAL A 735 -2.42 22.76 -10.29
CA VAL A 735 -3.41 22.88 -9.20
C VAL A 735 -2.92 22.29 -7.89
N LEU A 736 -1.82 21.53 -7.91
CA LEU A 736 -1.24 20.88 -6.72
C LEU A 736 -1.03 21.84 -5.54
N PRO A 737 -0.49 23.09 -5.73
CA PRO A 737 -0.38 24.03 -4.63
C PRO A 737 -1.72 24.32 -3.92
N CYS A 738 -2.81 24.47 -4.66
CA CYS A 738 -4.14 24.66 -4.08
C CYS A 738 -4.54 23.45 -3.20
N GLN A 739 -4.29 22.24 -3.69
CA GLN A 739 -4.61 21.03 -2.92
C GLN A 739 -3.76 20.88 -1.65
N LEU A 740 -2.47 21.19 -1.71
CA LEU A 740 -1.56 21.02 -0.58
C LEU A 740 -1.75 22.13 0.47
N PHE A 741 -1.65 23.39 0.06
CA PHE A 741 -1.65 24.53 0.98
C PHE A 741 -3.03 24.83 1.55
N CYS A 742 -4.11 24.58 0.78
CA CYS A 742 -5.47 24.71 1.28
C CYS A 742 -6.01 23.42 1.93
N GLY A 743 -5.22 22.35 1.98
CA GLY A 743 -5.63 21.07 2.57
C GLY A 743 -6.80 20.39 1.87
N LEU A 744 -7.00 20.67 0.57
CA LEU A 744 -8.11 20.11 -0.19
C LEU A 744 -7.85 18.66 -0.55
N GLN A 745 -8.77 17.78 -0.20
CA GLN A 745 -8.77 16.37 -0.59
C GLN A 745 -9.87 16.15 -1.63
N THR A 746 -9.50 15.73 -2.83
CA THR A 746 -10.44 15.56 -3.93
C THR A 746 -10.57 14.11 -4.33
N GLY A 747 -11.79 13.63 -4.50
CA GLY A 747 -12.15 12.34 -5.07
C GLY A 747 -12.99 12.52 -6.34
N ALA A 748 -13.06 11.49 -7.18
CA ALA A 748 -13.81 11.54 -8.41
C ALA A 748 -14.58 10.24 -8.64
N ASN A 749 -15.75 10.36 -9.28
CA ASN A 749 -16.52 9.26 -9.86
C ASN A 749 -16.77 9.55 -11.34
N HIS A 750 -16.74 8.51 -12.15
CA HIS A 750 -17.17 8.61 -13.53
C HIS A 750 -18.67 8.44 -13.61
N ILE A 751 -19.36 9.44 -14.20
CA ILE A 751 -20.78 9.41 -14.55
C ILE A 751 -20.93 9.40 -16.08
N ARG A 752 -22.05 8.90 -16.60
CA ARG A 752 -22.26 8.91 -18.06
C ARG A 752 -22.59 10.33 -18.57
N THR A 753 -22.19 10.67 -19.79
CA THR A 753 -22.29 12.02 -20.36
C THR A 753 -23.73 12.55 -20.34
N HIS A 754 -24.71 11.69 -20.68
CA HIS A 754 -26.11 12.13 -20.72
C HIS A 754 -26.70 12.49 -19.34
N VAL A 755 -26.06 12.04 -18.25
CA VAL A 755 -26.43 12.35 -16.86
C VAL A 755 -25.63 13.52 -16.31
N ASN A 756 -24.52 13.92 -16.96
CA ASN A 756 -23.66 14.98 -16.44
C ASN A 756 -24.36 16.35 -16.47
N PRO A 757 -24.73 16.92 -15.31
CA PRO A 757 -25.43 18.20 -15.26
C PRO A 757 -24.58 19.39 -15.71
N ALA A 758 -23.28 19.25 -15.85
CA ALA A 758 -22.37 20.29 -16.33
C ALA A 758 -22.31 20.36 -17.87
N ASP A 759 -22.84 19.37 -18.62
CA ASP A 759 -22.86 19.39 -20.09
C ASP A 759 -23.68 20.57 -20.64
N ALA A 760 -24.90 20.82 -20.10
CA ALA A 760 -25.76 21.90 -20.54
C ALA A 760 -25.11 23.29 -20.40
N PRO A 761 -24.47 23.68 -19.29
CA PRO A 761 -23.73 24.93 -19.17
C PRO A 761 -22.60 25.11 -20.19
N THR A 762 -21.89 24.04 -20.59
CA THR A 762 -20.85 24.16 -21.63
C THR A 762 -21.42 24.55 -22.98
N ARG A 763 -22.73 24.33 -23.20
CA ARG A 763 -23.49 24.71 -24.41
C ARG A 763 -24.29 25.98 -24.22
N GLY A 764 -24.15 26.70 -23.10
CA GLY A 764 -24.87 27.95 -22.83
C GLY A 764 -26.30 27.79 -22.30
N GLN A 765 -26.64 26.57 -21.86
CA GLN A 765 -27.95 26.26 -21.29
C GLN A 765 -27.86 26.20 -19.76
N ARG A 766 -28.99 26.31 -19.08
CA ARG A 766 -29.03 26.08 -17.61
C ARG A 766 -28.79 24.60 -17.30
N PRO A 767 -28.22 24.26 -16.13
CA PRO A 767 -28.11 22.87 -15.68
C PRO A 767 -29.49 22.20 -15.76
N ARG A 768 -29.55 21.01 -16.32
CA ARG A 768 -30.83 20.29 -16.46
C ARG A 768 -31.26 19.83 -15.07
N GLY A 769 -32.45 20.17 -14.64
CA GLY A 769 -33.26 19.42 -13.72
C GLY A 769 -34.03 18.36 -14.53
N PHE A 770 -33.99 17.12 -14.06
CA PHE A 770 -34.79 16.07 -14.71
C PHE A 770 -36.23 16.14 -14.20
N GLU A 771 -37.02 16.98 -14.81
CA GLU A 771 -38.48 17.00 -14.58
C GLU A 771 -39.08 15.74 -15.21
N GLY A 772 -39.74 14.92 -14.43
CA GLY A 772 -40.57 13.83 -14.92
C GLY A 772 -40.10 12.40 -14.70
N SER A 773 -38.82 12.14 -14.27
CA SER A 773 -38.40 10.81 -13.87
C SER A 773 -38.79 10.55 -12.41
N PRO A 774 -39.34 9.34 -12.08
CA PRO A 774 -39.66 9.00 -10.68
C PRO A 774 -38.38 8.98 -9.86
N LEU A 775 -38.41 9.60 -8.67
CA LEU A 775 -37.30 9.59 -7.73
C LEU A 775 -37.01 8.11 -7.31
N PRO A 776 -35.80 7.61 -7.54
CA PRO A 776 -35.46 6.26 -7.11
C PRO A 776 -35.62 6.10 -5.59
N GLY A 777 -36.19 4.98 -5.15
CA GLY A 777 -36.58 4.77 -3.76
C GLY A 777 -35.44 4.87 -2.73
N TRP A 778 -34.20 4.71 -3.18
CA TRP A 778 -33.02 4.80 -2.33
C TRP A 778 -32.49 6.25 -2.16
N VAL A 779 -32.87 7.21 -3.04
CA VAL A 779 -32.32 8.58 -3.04
C VAL A 779 -32.85 9.39 -1.84
N ALA A 780 -34.16 9.35 -1.58
CA ALA A 780 -34.71 10.08 -0.45
C ALA A 780 -34.16 9.59 0.92
N PRO A 781 -34.08 8.29 1.23
CA PRO A 781 -33.37 7.80 2.42
C PRO A 781 -31.92 8.24 2.49
N LEU A 782 -31.15 8.15 1.38
CA LEU A 782 -29.75 8.59 1.32
C LEU A 782 -29.61 10.07 1.72
N LEU A 783 -30.45 10.95 1.14
CA LEU A 783 -30.44 12.38 1.46
C LEU A 783 -30.86 12.67 2.90
N ALA A 784 -31.68 11.81 3.51
CA ALA A 784 -32.06 11.85 4.91
C ALA A 784 -30.98 11.28 5.87
N GLY A 785 -29.96 10.58 5.32
CA GLY A 785 -28.86 9.98 6.10
C GLY A 785 -29.04 8.50 6.39
N ASP A 786 -29.99 7.83 5.78
CA ASP A 786 -30.12 6.37 5.77
C ASP A 786 -29.40 5.81 4.53
N PHE A 787 -28.27 5.15 4.75
CA PHE A 787 -27.41 4.62 3.70
C PHE A 787 -27.66 3.14 3.36
N GLY A 788 -28.58 2.47 4.10
CA GLY A 788 -28.88 1.06 3.87
C GLY A 788 -29.40 0.77 2.47
N PRO A 789 -30.41 1.52 1.96
CA PRO A 789 -30.93 1.33 0.60
C PRO A 789 -29.89 1.52 -0.52
N LEU A 790 -28.88 2.38 -0.33
CA LEU A 790 -27.79 2.57 -1.29
C LEU A 790 -26.98 1.28 -1.50
N ASP A 791 -26.81 0.47 -0.44
CA ASP A 791 -26.03 -0.77 -0.54
C ASP A 791 -26.63 -1.77 -1.55
N ALA A 792 -27.93 -1.71 -1.78
CA ALA A 792 -28.61 -2.55 -2.78
C ALA A 792 -28.31 -2.11 -4.23
N GLU A 793 -28.05 -0.83 -4.44
CA GLU A 793 -27.72 -0.24 -5.75
C GLU A 793 -26.25 -0.39 -6.13
N LEU A 794 -25.38 -0.55 -5.14
CA LEU A 794 -23.94 -0.68 -5.41
C LEU A 794 -23.66 -1.96 -6.20
N PRO A 795 -22.73 -1.91 -7.17
CA PRO A 795 -22.30 -3.11 -7.90
C PRO A 795 -21.72 -4.15 -6.92
N PRO A 796 -21.82 -5.45 -7.25
CA PRO A 796 -21.31 -6.53 -6.38
C PRO A 796 -19.85 -6.37 -5.96
N SER A 797 -19.03 -5.74 -6.80
CA SER A 797 -17.62 -5.41 -6.50
C SER A 797 -17.46 -4.35 -5.40
N ARG A 798 -18.50 -3.56 -5.11
CA ARG A 798 -18.51 -2.47 -4.11
C ARG A 798 -19.40 -2.76 -2.91
N ARG A 799 -20.19 -3.85 -2.93
CA ARG A 799 -21.01 -4.25 -1.78
C ARG A 799 -20.13 -4.87 -0.70
N ARG A 800 -20.30 -4.43 0.52
CA ARG A 800 -19.71 -5.11 1.69
C ARG A 800 -20.40 -6.46 1.91
N GLY A 801 -19.66 -7.42 2.46
CA GLY A 801 -20.20 -8.74 2.80
C GLY A 801 -20.15 -9.76 1.67
N ARG A 802 -19.65 -9.42 0.46
CA ARG A 802 -19.32 -10.46 -0.51
C ARG A 802 -18.22 -11.33 0.07
N ARG A 803 -18.46 -12.63 0.17
CA ARG A 803 -17.44 -13.59 0.64
C ARG A 803 -16.17 -13.40 -0.18
N LYS A 804 -15.09 -13.02 0.48
CA LYS A 804 -13.78 -12.98 -0.15
C LYS A 804 -13.35 -14.41 -0.40
N PRO A 805 -12.82 -14.75 -1.58
CA PRO A 805 -12.33 -16.10 -1.85
C PRO A 805 -11.35 -16.56 -0.76
N GLY A 806 -11.49 -17.76 -0.28
CA GLY A 806 -10.65 -18.33 0.76
C GLY A 806 -10.97 -17.90 2.20
N LEU A 807 -11.91 -16.97 2.44
CA LEU A 807 -12.32 -16.58 3.79
C LEU A 807 -13.54 -17.38 4.28
N MET A 808 -13.48 -17.88 5.50
CA MET A 808 -14.61 -18.51 6.19
C MET A 808 -15.65 -17.47 6.59
N PRO A 809 -16.95 -17.81 6.56
CA PRO A 809 -17.99 -16.90 7.05
C PRO A 809 -17.83 -16.69 8.57
N VAL A 810 -18.05 -15.45 9.02
CA VAL A 810 -18.13 -15.16 10.45
C VAL A 810 -19.40 -15.81 11.01
N ALA A 811 -19.26 -16.63 12.05
CA ALA A 811 -20.40 -17.24 12.71
C ALA A 811 -21.23 -16.15 13.42
N THR A 812 -22.49 -16.01 13.04
CA THR A 812 -23.41 -15.13 13.75
C THR A 812 -23.60 -15.60 15.20
N PRO A 813 -23.94 -14.72 16.16
CA PRO A 813 -24.21 -15.11 17.55
C PRO A 813 -25.21 -16.24 17.67
N ALA A 814 -26.25 -16.28 16.82
CA ALA A 814 -27.22 -17.35 16.75
C ALA A 814 -26.61 -18.69 16.28
N ALA A 815 -25.76 -18.67 15.26
CA ALA A 815 -25.06 -19.86 14.78
C ALA A 815 -24.02 -20.38 15.80
N ARG A 816 -23.42 -19.49 16.62
CA ARG A 816 -22.57 -19.85 17.75
C ARG A 816 -23.34 -20.61 18.85
N ARG A 817 -24.54 -20.16 19.21
CA ARG A 817 -25.40 -20.87 20.19
C ARG A 817 -25.79 -22.26 19.67
N GLN A 818 -26.16 -22.37 18.39
CA GLN A 818 -26.51 -23.69 17.82
C GLN A 818 -25.29 -24.65 17.71
N ARG A 819 -24.09 -24.17 17.43
CA ARG A 819 -22.86 -25.00 17.41
C ARG A 819 -22.43 -25.42 18.81
N LEU A 820 -22.55 -24.54 19.81
CA LEU A 820 -22.33 -24.90 21.23
C LEU A 820 -23.33 -25.94 21.73
N VAL A 821 -24.60 -25.76 21.41
CA VAL A 821 -25.67 -26.73 21.80
C VAL A 821 -25.44 -28.08 21.10
N LYS A 822 -25.03 -28.11 19.80
CA LYS A 822 -24.70 -29.35 19.10
C LYS A 822 -23.41 -30.01 19.64
N ARG A 823 -22.42 -29.25 20.08
CA ARG A 823 -21.19 -29.79 20.65
C ARG A 823 -21.45 -30.38 22.05
N VAL A 824 -22.19 -29.68 22.88
CA VAL A 824 -22.61 -30.20 24.21
C VAL A 824 -23.52 -31.44 24.07
N ALA A 825 -24.39 -31.48 23.04
CA ALA A 825 -25.20 -32.68 22.78
C ALA A 825 -24.39 -33.86 22.23
N PHE A 826 -23.31 -33.58 21.48
CA PHE A 826 -22.40 -34.61 20.93
C PHE A 826 -21.47 -35.19 22.03
N ASP A 827 -20.97 -34.33 22.92
CA ASP A 827 -20.14 -34.75 24.05
C ASP A 827 -20.99 -35.53 25.10
N SER A 828 -22.21 -35.11 25.33
CA SER A 828 -23.14 -35.85 26.24
C SER A 828 -23.69 -37.17 25.65
N ALA A 829 -23.63 -37.36 24.34
CA ALA A 829 -23.98 -38.62 23.67
C ALA A 829 -22.83 -39.64 23.73
N ASN A 830 -21.57 -39.16 23.70
CA ASN A 830 -20.39 -40.03 23.84
C ASN A 830 -20.11 -40.48 25.28
N GLU A 831 -20.54 -39.70 26.28
CA GLU A 831 -20.45 -40.13 27.70
C GLU A 831 -21.51 -41.13 28.14
N ARG A 832 -22.44 -41.50 27.28
CA ARG A 832 -23.48 -42.52 27.56
C ARG A 832 -23.28 -43.84 26.81
N SER A 833 -22.12 -43.98 26.14
CA SER A 833 -21.81 -45.19 25.37
C SER A 833 -20.51 -45.88 25.84
N ASP A 834 -20.08 -45.64 27.09
CA ASP A 834 -19.09 -46.43 27.82
C ASP A 834 -19.73 -47.10 29.06
#